data_fe13812a063833236685a8a99be09883
#
_entry.id   fe13812a063833236685a8a99be09883
#
_cell.length_a   1.000
_cell.length_b   1.000
_cell.length_c   1.000
_cell.angle_alpha   90.00
_cell.angle_beta   90.00
_cell.angle_gamma   90.00
#
_symmetry.space_group_name_H-M   'P 1'
#
loop_
_entity.id
_entity.type
_entity.pdbx_description
1 polymer ?
#
loop_
_entity_poly.entity_id
_entity_poly.type
_entity_poly.pdbx_seq_one_letter_code
_entity_poly.pdbx_strand_id
1 'polypeptide(L)'
;MLDSLSIEQVSGGLQDGLVLENLRFQTTGVDVALPKTRLQLNLARLLSGDIIVDDLSLTQPKIAIDTSVMPPSEEKQTESGPMEKIHLPVSVLVKNVAITDFDMKLDQSNITFSSFQSAISLNNESGLTLEPTTLSDVLFSTVSQTQPNPPQPEQKEPAKPVDWAQIEQTLTPAFLGNLNAVNLPFDMHIPSFLGTNWQYQSLNEKGEEIQKITVPKVELQADATDHLVKLQKLDIDSSLGTLSSQGQLQLNDDFPVDLTLKSDLQAFKSKDKTILPASKVDLNVSGSLKKTTAFSLTTQGVLDATLTGDVKLAEDKMPLNLQLKAKKGQYAFTDSLAPLKINDVDIKLTGDLLNYHAEVVGGVEGMDHIPHTHVDLNADGKLYEVTINELKLAALDGTARLTGSSNWKDGAQWDVTADLNKMNIRPYVPAMPAVLSGKVSSQGSADSNHWKVDVPTVDLTGSLSSRTLSLKGSVFLSNETLLNIPDLLLNYGDNRIAAKGTLGDKSNLDLDINAPSLRGLWQDLAGSVVGKAQILGKLTAPSINTDLTAQGLHFQGLDLSKALIKGNVVSEPQVKGELTVKAENFRYGDSIKLHNIDLNASGDEKHHTLTLKSKGEPVAADLQIAGNFDRTSQQWKGNLSQVSLNSPIGDFKVNQTIPVTYDNKKIQATIGSHCWINQDLDLCFPQQFTAGKNGEVPFELKRINLDLVNKLMEQDTLKGQLQSRGKVAWFTDKPLQLNVAVEGNNIGVAQKLDYRTFKLDIPKLSVNADIQNN
;
A
#
# COMPACT_ATOMS: atom_id res chain seq x y z
N MET A 1 15.52 55.01 3.68
CA MET A 1 16.11 56.26 4.27
C MET A 1 16.49 55.97 5.70
N LEU A 2 17.52 56.65 6.23
CA LEU A 2 17.91 56.55 7.63
C LEU A 2 16.85 57.22 8.51
N ASP A 3 16.23 56.46 9.44
CA ASP A 3 15.16 57.00 10.30
C ASP A 3 15.72 57.61 11.56
N SER A 4 16.78 57.02 12.13
CA SER A 4 17.49 57.59 13.26
C SER A 4 18.96 57.12 13.33
N LEU A 5 19.83 58.00 13.82
CA LEU A 5 21.20 57.69 14.20
C LEU A 5 21.49 58.39 15.52
N SER A 6 21.95 57.65 16.51
CA SER A 6 22.32 58.20 17.82
C SER A 6 23.63 57.61 18.33
N ILE A 7 24.40 58.39 19.01
CA ILE A 7 25.64 57.99 19.71
C ILE A 7 25.56 58.61 21.08
N GLU A 8 25.75 57.86 22.16
CA GLU A 8 25.64 58.35 23.51
C GLU A 8 26.94 58.99 23.95
N GLN A 9 28.07 58.34 23.67
CA GLN A 9 29.40 58.91 24.07
C GLN A 9 30.44 58.64 22.99
N VAL A 10 31.31 59.61 22.79
CA VAL A 10 32.47 59.50 21.90
C VAL A 10 33.71 59.86 22.74
N SER A 11 34.72 59.01 22.76
CA SER A 11 35.98 59.25 23.51
C SER A 11 37.17 58.71 22.70
N GLY A 12 38.34 59.25 23.02
CA GLY A 12 39.58 58.95 22.31
C GLY A 12 39.73 59.70 20.98
N GLY A 13 40.69 59.29 20.17
CA GLY A 13 40.94 59.83 18.84
C GLY A 13 41.18 58.69 17.82
N LEU A 14 41.06 59.03 16.54
CA LEU A 14 41.23 58.02 15.48
C LEU A 14 42.61 57.36 15.48
N GLN A 15 43.66 58.05 15.94
CA GLN A 15 45.00 57.47 15.97
C GLN A 15 45.26 56.62 17.20
N ASP A 16 44.68 57.00 18.35
CA ASP A 16 44.91 56.36 19.64
C ASP A 16 43.80 55.39 20.00
N GLY A 17 42.77 55.29 19.15
CA GLY A 17 41.56 54.46 19.30
C GLY A 17 40.35 55.32 19.68
N LEU A 18 39.50 55.57 18.68
CA LEU A 18 38.18 56.19 18.87
C LEU A 18 37.22 55.12 19.43
N VAL A 19 36.61 55.45 20.55
CA VAL A 19 35.61 54.61 21.17
C VAL A 19 34.25 55.30 21.07
N LEU A 20 33.27 54.57 20.43
CA LEU A 20 31.87 54.97 20.35
C LEU A 20 31.08 54.09 21.31
N GLU A 21 30.31 54.68 22.20
CA GLU A 21 29.44 53.95 23.12
C GLU A 21 27.98 54.19 22.75
N ASN A 22 27.20 53.08 22.72
CA ASN A 22 25.78 53.02 22.39
C ASN A 22 25.44 53.70 21.04
N LEU A 23 26.22 53.40 20.02
CA LEU A 23 25.88 53.75 18.65
C LEU A 23 24.65 52.95 18.22
N ARG A 24 23.57 53.63 17.86
CA ARG A 24 22.33 53.02 17.38
C ARG A 24 21.93 53.61 16.03
N PHE A 25 21.51 52.72 15.16
CA PHE A 25 21.09 53.03 13.80
C PHE A 25 19.79 52.30 13.51
N GLN A 26 18.78 53.02 13.02
CA GLN A 26 17.48 52.46 12.69
C GLN A 26 17.03 52.90 11.31
N THR A 27 16.44 51.97 10.59
CA THR A 27 15.69 52.15 9.34
C THR A 27 14.52 51.22 9.29
N THR A 28 13.61 51.40 8.35
CA THR A 28 12.41 50.54 8.22
C THR A 28 12.78 49.06 8.16
N GLY A 29 12.41 48.33 9.17
CA GLY A 29 12.70 46.89 9.29
C GLY A 29 14.12 46.52 9.75
N VAL A 30 15.03 47.49 10.06
CA VAL A 30 16.37 47.19 10.55
C VAL A 30 16.70 48.07 11.76
N ASP A 31 17.08 47.46 12.86
CA ASP A 31 17.59 48.11 14.06
C ASP A 31 18.98 47.54 14.40
N VAL A 32 20.00 48.41 14.45
CA VAL A 32 21.36 48.04 14.76
C VAL A 32 21.79 48.78 16.01
N ALA A 33 22.20 48.06 17.02
CA ALA A 33 22.77 48.62 18.26
C ALA A 33 24.20 48.12 18.45
N LEU A 34 25.14 49.04 18.58
CA LEU A 34 26.55 48.79 18.83
C LEU A 34 26.93 49.41 20.16
N PRO A 35 26.81 48.62 21.26
CA PRO A 35 27.08 49.14 22.62
C PRO A 35 28.50 49.68 22.77
N LYS A 36 29.48 49.03 22.16
CA LYS A 36 30.86 49.54 22.15
C LYS A 36 31.53 49.22 20.82
N THR A 37 31.96 50.28 20.14
CA THR A 37 32.75 50.20 18.90
C THR A 37 34.08 50.91 19.12
N ARG A 38 35.17 50.22 18.87
CA ARG A 38 36.50 50.79 18.85
C ARG A 38 37.04 50.80 17.43
N LEU A 39 37.52 51.96 17.00
CA LEU A 39 38.13 52.16 15.69
C LEU A 39 39.45 52.88 15.87
N GLN A 40 40.54 52.26 15.40
CA GLN A 40 41.85 52.86 15.40
C GLN A 40 42.45 52.94 14.01
N LEU A 41 42.79 54.14 13.54
CA LEU A 41 43.30 54.34 12.18
C LEU A 41 44.75 54.82 12.23
N ASN A 42 45.55 54.33 11.28
CA ASN A 42 46.89 54.82 11.06
C ASN A 42 46.85 56.10 10.16
N LEU A 43 46.67 57.23 10.76
CA LEU A 43 46.52 58.51 10.03
C LEU A 43 47.73 58.88 9.17
N ALA A 44 48.94 58.46 9.55
CA ALA A 44 50.18 58.78 8.80
C ALA A 44 50.16 58.06 7.42
N ARG A 45 49.58 56.91 7.33
CA ARG A 45 49.45 56.13 6.08
C ARG A 45 48.31 56.64 5.18
N LEU A 46 47.30 57.26 5.72
CA LEU A 46 46.23 57.89 4.96
C LEU A 46 46.74 58.92 3.96
N LEU A 47 47.81 59.63 4.34
CA LEU A 47 48.48 60.59 3.47
C LEU A 47 49.26 59.97 2.31
N SER A 48 49.62 58.70 2.41
CA SER A 48 50.27 57.95 1.33
C SER A 48 49.27 57.18 0.44
N GLY A 49 47.97 57.34 0.66
CA GLY A 49 46.94 56.70 -0.13
C GLY A 49 46.53 55.29 0.37
N ASP A 50 46.96 54.89 1.57
CA ASP A 50 46.61 53.62 2.22
C ASP A 50 45.68 53.87 3.39
N ILE A 51 44.58 53.15 3.46
CA ILE A 51 43.67 53.12 4.63
C ILE A 51 44.11 51.94 5.51
N ILE A 52 44.80 52.23 6.60
CA ILE A 52 45.20 51.23 7.58
C ILE A 52 44.37 51.41 8.85
N VAL A 53 43.53 50.40 9.13
CA VAL A 53 42.78 50.27 10.37
C VAL A 53 43.56 49.31 11.27
N ASP A 54 44.17 49.85 12.34
CA ASP A 54 44.95 49.03 13.25
C ASP A 54 44.05 48.14 14.13
N ASP A 55 42.86 48.65 14.52
CA ASP A 55 41.86 47.90 15.30
C ASP A 55 40.43 48.34 14.96
N LEU A 56 39.59 47.37 14.66
CA LEU A 56 38.13 47.48 14.54
C LEU A 56 37.51 46.46 15.48
N SER A 57 37.08 46.90 16.64
CA SER A 57 36.50 45.99 17.62
C SER A 57 35.05 46.37 17.94
N LEU A 58 34.17 45.40 17.86
CA LEU A 58 32.75 45.50 18.19
C LEU A 58 32.47 44.61 19.40
N THR A 59 31.89 45.17 20.45
CA THR A 59 31.50 44.42 21.63
C THR A 59 30.00 44.44 21.79
N GLN A 60 29.40 43.24 21.85
CA GLN A 60 27.97 43.00 22.01
C GLN A 60 27.08 43.67 20.92
N PRO A 61 27.47 43.66 19.65
CA PRO A 61 26.61 44.20 18.60
C PRO A 61 25.31 43.43 18.50
N LYS A 62 24.19 44.15 18.37
CA LYS A 62 22.86 43.60 18.21
C LYS A 62 22.23 44.11 16.93
N ILE A 63 21.71 43.21 16.12
CA ILE A 63 21.04 43.50 14.86
C ILE A 63 19.65 42.86 14.89
N ALA A 64 18.60 43.64 14.65
CA ALA A 64 17.25 43.08 14.44
C ALA A 64 16.76 43.45 13.05
N ILE A 65 16.33 42.43 12.30
CA ILE A 65 15.82 42.56 10.94
C ILE A 65 14.40 41.95 10.91
N ASP A 66 13.42 42.76 10.53
CA ASP A 66 12.04 42.35 10.30
C ASP A 66 11.72 42.57 8.82
N THR A 67 11.71 41.47 8.06
CA THR A 67 11.45 41.53 6.62
C THR A 67 9.99 41.80 6.29
N SER A 68 9.07 41.58 7.21
CA SER A 68 7.65 41.78 7.01
C SER A 68 7.22 43.24 6.81
N VAL A 69 8.03 44.17 7.34
CA VAL A 69 7.79 45.62 7.24
C VAL A 69 8.65 46.31 6.17
N MET A 70 9.53 45.54 5.50
CA MET A 70 10.35 46.10 4.42
C MET A 70 9.50 46.27 3.13
N PRO A 71 9.71 47.36 2.37
CA PRO A 71 9.08 47.53 1.08
C PRO A 71 9.54 46.39 0.15
N PRO A 72 8.61 45.87 -0.71
CA PRO A 72 8.96 44.83 -1.67
C PRO A 72 10.14 45.34 -2.54
N SER A 73 11.15 44.49 -2.68
CA SER A 73 12.28 44.76 -3.57
C SER A 73 11.76 44.89 -5.00
N GLU A 74 11.92 46.03 -5.64
CA GLU A 74 11.78 46.12 -7.09
C GLU A 74 12.85 45.24 -7.72
N GLU A 75 12.49 44.12 -8.28
CA GLU A 75 13.34 43.32 -9.17
C GLU A 75 13.69 44.21 -10.38
N LYS A 76 14.71 44.98 -10.30
CA LYS A 76 15.39 45.52 -11.49
C LYS A 76 16.04 44.31 -12.15
N GLN A 77 15.45 43.82 -13.26
CA GLN A 77 16.18 43.03 -14.22
C GLN A 77 17.35 43.86 -14.76
N THR A 78 18.44 43.86 -14.03
CA THR A 78 19.73 44.29 -14.56
C THR A 78 20.18 43.14 -15.47
N GLU A 79 20.17 43.40 -16.79
CA GLU A 79 21.01 42.62 -17.72
C GLU A 79 22.43 42.65 -17.15
N SER A 80 22.85 41.57 -16.49
CA SER A 80 24.20 41.44 -15.97
C SER A 80 25.14 41.18 -17.14
N GLY A 81 25.68 42.24 -17.70
CA GLY A 81 26.89 42.13 -18.50
C GLY A 81 28.04 41.59 -17.62
N PRO A 82 29.16 41.13 -18.20
CA PRO A 82 30.30 40.67 -17.44
C PRO A 82 30.76 41.78 -16.51
N MET A 83 30.87 41.47 -15.20
CA MET A 83 31.33 42.43 -14.21
C MET A 83 32.77 42.81 -14.55
N GLU A 84 33.06 44.13 -14.66
CA GLU A 84 34.43 44.63 -14.80
C GLU A 84 35.16 44.53 -13.45
N LYS A 85 36.46 44.27 -13.50
CA LYS A 85 37.29 44.28 -12.28
C LYS A 85 37.22 45.68 -11.61
N ILE A 86 36.92 45.67 -10.34
CA ILE A 86 36.86 46.91 -9.52
C ILE A 86 38.28 47.35 -9.23
N HIS A 87 38.65 48.54 -9.71
CA HIS A 87 39.88 49.18 -9.37
C HIS A 87 39.68 50.07 -8.14
N LEU A 88 40.37 49.73 -7.07
CA LEU A 88 40.30 50.48 -5.83
C LEU A 88 41.19 51.72 -5.90
N PRO A 89 40.69 52.89 -5.54
CA PRO A 89 41.49 54.11 -5.52
C PRO A 89 42.55 54.12 -4.39
N VAL A 90 42.34 53.27 -3.39
CA VAL A 90 43.21 53.13 -2.20
C VAL A 90 43.25 51.68 -1.74
N SER A 91 44.35 51.28 -1.14
CA SER A 91 44.41 50.00 -0.44
C SER A 91 43.81 50.12 0.97
N VAL A 92 43.14 49.07 1.42
CA VAL A 92 42.54 49.00 2.76
C VAL A 92 43.13 47.77 3.47
N LEU A 93 43.73 48.03 4.64
CA LEU A 93 44.24 46.97 5.51
C LEU A 93 43.61 47.15 6.91
N VAL A 94 42.80 46.18 7.32
CA VAL A 94 42.30 46.09 8.70
C VAL A 94 43.10 45.01 9.42
N LYS A 95 44.04 45.41 10.28
CA LYS A 95 44.95 44.44 10.93
C LYS A 95 44.28 43.58 11.99
N ASN A 96 43.25 44.11 12.62
CA ASN A 96 42.46 43.40 13.59
C ASN A 96 40.98 43.75 13.43
N VAL A 97 40.16 42.73 13.14
CA VAL A 97 38.70 42.79 13.24
C VAL A 97 38.28 41.82 14.33
N ALA A 98 37.73 42.36 15.41
CA ALA A 98 37.26 41.55 16.55
C ALA A 98 35.80 41.87 16.85
N ILE A 99 34.96 40.86 16.84
CA ILE A 99 33.56 41.00 17.23
C ILE A 99 33.30 39.97 18.35
N THR A 100 32.81 40.50 19.48
CA THR A 100 32.51 39.67 20.66
C THR A 100 31.05 39.76 21.03
N ASP A 101 30.46 38.62 21.41
CA ASP A 101 29.06 38.51 21.86
C ASP A 101 28.04 39.06 20.86
N PHE A 102 28.13 38.66 19.61
CA PHE A 102 27.21 39.05 18.53
C PHE A 102 25.82 38.44 18.71
N ASP A 103 24.78 39.23 18.46
CA ASP A 103 23.38 38.80 18.50
C ASP A 103 22.61 39.40 17.32
N MET A 104 22.10 38.53 16.43
CA MET A 104 21.29 38.97 15.29
C MET A 104 19.97 38.21 15.27
N LYS A 105 18.87 38.93 15.28
CA LYS A 105 17.51 38.42 15.08
C LYS A 105 17.06 38.76 13.66
N LEU A 106 16.71 37.71 12.91
CA LEU A 106 16.15 37.81 11.56
C LEU A 106 14.78 37.10 11.57
N ASP A 107 13.71 37.89 11.58
CA ASP A 107 12.33 37.40 11.72
C ASP A 107 12.18 36.44 12.92
N GLN A 108 11.98 35.13 12.62
CA GLN A 108 11.87 34.08 13.63
C GLN A 108 13.16 33.30 13.87
N SER A 109 14.25 33.72 13.25
CA SER A 109 15.55 33.08 13.38
C SER A 109 16.47 33.98 14.25
N ASN A 110 17.33 33.34 15.02
CA ASN A 110 18.35 34.05 15.82
C ASN A 110 19.73 33.46 15.56
N ILE A 111 20.73 34.32 15.36
CA ILE A 111 22.13 33.96 15.16
C ILE A 111 22.96 34.68 16.23
N THR A 112 23.64 33.90 17.06
CA THR A 112 24.57 34.45 18.05
C THR A 112 25.94 33.79 17.88
N PHE A 113 26.99 34.49 18.22
CA PHE A 113 28.31 33.91 18.37
C PHE A 113 29.13 34.67 19.44
N SER A 114 30.07 33.97 20.06
CA SER A 114 30.88 34.54 21.13
C SER A 114 32.04 35.37 20.60
N SER A 115 32.70 34.93 19.52
CA SER A 115 33.91 35.58 19.01
C SER A 115 34.09 35.39 17.51
N PHE A 116 34.34 36.48 16.83
CA PHE A 116 34.89 36.54 15.48
C PHE A 116 36.18 37.32 15.48
N GLN A 117 37.24 36.76 14.90
CA GLN A 117 38.54 37.40 14.74
C GLN A 117 39.05 37.18 13.33
N SER A 118 39.54 38.25 12.69
CA SER A 118 40.12 38.24 11.37
C SER A 118 41.04 39.45 11.18
N ALA A 119 41.88 39.41 10.15
CA ALA A 119 42.43 40.60 9.53
C ALA A 119 42.02 40.62 8.05
N ILE A 120 41.81 41.78 7.49
CA ILE A 120 41.28 41.95 6.14
C ILE A 120 42.21 42.87 5.35
N SER A 121 42.73 42.39 4.22
CA SER A 121 43.41 43.27 3.28
C SER A 121 42.61 43.32 1.95
N LEU A 122 42.51 44.49 1.39
CA LEU A 122 41.85 44.72 0.11
C LEU A 122 42.69 45.72 -0.70
N ASN A 123 43.26 45.25 -1.80
CA ASN A 123 44.09 46.04 -2.71
C ASN A 123 43.99 45.54 -4.15
N ASN A 124 44.50 46.32 -5.10
CA ASN A 124 44.42 45.98 -6.51
C ASN A 124 45.32 44.82 -6.96
N GLU A 125 46.34 44.46 -6.17
CA GLU A 125 47.31 43.43 -6.55
C GLU A 125 46.85 42.04 -6.11
N SER A 126 46.32 41.91 -4.89
CA SER A 126 45.92 40.64 -4.28
C SER A 126 44.41 40.54 -4.00
N GLY A 127 43.62 41.54 -4.42
CA GLY A 127 42.18 41.51 -4.16
C GLY A 127 41.84 41.59 -2.67
N LEU A 128 40.83 40.83 -2.24
CA LEU A 128 40.39 40.67 -0.86
C LEU A 128 41.06 39.47 -0.23
N THR A 129 41.84 39.66 0.80
CA THR A 129 42.38 38.56 1.60
C THR A 129 41.79 38.62 3.01
N LEU A 130 41.19 37.50 3.41
CA LEU A 130 40.81 37.27 4.81
C LEU A 130 41.96 36.47 5.46
N GLU A 131 42.79 37.16 6.22
CA GLU A 131 43.85 36.50 7.00
C GLU A 131 43.25 35.44 7.94
N PRO A 132 44.06 34.63 8.63
CA PRO A 132 43.51 33.54 9.45
C PRO A 132 42.32 33.99 10.29
N THR A 133 41.14 33.50 9.95
CA THR A 133 39.87 33.91 10.52
C THR A 133 39.35 32.84 11.47
N THR A 134 38.85 33.25 12.63
CA THR A 134 38.20 32.35 13.58
C THR A 134 36.78 32.82 13.91
N LEU A 135 35.83 31.86 14.02
CA LEU A 135 34.46 32.12 14.42
C LEU A 135 33.99 31.04 15.41
N SER A 136 33.71 31.45 16.64
CA SER A 136 33.47 30.53 17.75
C SER A 136 32.08 30.66 18.35
N ASP A 137 31.55 29.51 18.82
CA ASP A 137 30.30 29.39 19.57
C ASP A 137 29.07 29.96 18.84
N VAL A 138 28.98 29.65 17.56
CA VAL A 138 27.79 30.04 16.75
C VAL A 138 26.57 29.24 17.19
N LEU A 139 25.50 29.92 17.55
CA LEU A 139 24.19 29.34 17.73
C LEU A 139 23.22 29.93 16.69
N PHE A 140 22.76 29.07 15.79
CA PHE A 140 21.68 29.41 14.87
C PHE A 140 20.41 28.70 15.34
N SER A 141 19.40 29.44 15.75
CA SER A 141 18.12 28.93 16.18
C SER A 141 16.97 29.41 15.29
N THR A 142 16.05 28.53 14.96
CA THR A 142 14.84 28.83 14.19
C THR A 142 13.60 28.33 14.94
N VAL A 143 12.50 29.09 14.87
CA VAL A 143 11.20 28.61 15.35
C VAL A 143 10.46 27.98 14.19
N SER A 144 10.26 26.66 14.27
CA SER A 144 9.46 25.93 13.30
C SER A 144 7.98 26.20 13.59
N GLN A 145 7.27 26.83 12.67
CA GLN A 145 5.82 26.91 12.76
C GLN A 145 5.30 25.47 12.70
N THR A 146 4.57 25.06 13.71
CA THR A 146 3.83 23.80 13.66
C THR A 146 2.86 23.91 12.49
N GLN A 147 3.13 23.19 11.40
CA GLN A 147 2.10 23.07 10.37
C GLN A 147 0.82 22.63 11.07
N PRO A 148 -0.31 23.32 10.90
CA PRO A 148 -1.57 22.83 11.40
C PRO A 148 -1.69 21.36 10.97
N ASN A 149 -2.15 20.50 11.90
CA ASN A 149 -2.34 19.06 11.68
C ASN A 149 -2.71 18.82 10.22
N PRO A 150 -2.09 17.83 9.55
CA PRO A 150 -2.48 17.53 8.18
C PRO A 150 -4.00 17.45 8.16
N PRO A 151 -4.67 18.13 7.25
CA PRO A 151 -6.13 18.13 7.18
C PRO A 151 -6.58 16.68 7.28
N GLN A 152 -7.61 16.42 8.11
CA GLN A 152 -8.31 15.14 8.11
C GLN A 152 -8.49 14.73 6.65
N PRO A 153 -8.36 13.44 6.28
CA PRO A 153 -8.36 13.04 4.88
C PRO A 153 -9.61 13.62 4.21
N GLU A 154 -9.44 14.76 3.59
CA GLU A 154 -10.39 15.29 2.64
C GLU A 154 -10.59 14.19 1.61
N GLN A 155 -11.83 13.91 1.27
CA GLN A 155 -12.17 13.04 0.16
C GLN A 155 -11.23 13.42 -0.99
N LYS A 156 -10.31 12.50 -1.33
CA LYS A 156 -9.34 12.72 -2.39
C LYS A 156 -10.11 13.18 -3.62
N GLU A 157 -10.00 14.45 -3.97
CA GLU A 157 -10.35 14.86 -5.32
C GLU A 157 -9.63 13.92 -6.29
N PRO A 158 -10.28 13.46 -7.34
CA PRO A 158 -9.63 12.62 -8.33
C PRO A 158 -8.36 13.34 -8.78
N ALA A 159 -7.23 12.65 -8.68
CA ALA A 159 -5.92 13.20 -9.05
C ALA A 159 -6.04 13.79 -10.45
N LYS A 160 -5.66 15.07 -10.62
CA LYS A 160 -5.64 15.70 -11.95
C LYS A 160 -4.77 14.86 -12.88
N PRO A 161 -5.19 14.62 -14.12
CA PRO A 161 -4.37 13.90 -15.08
C PRO A 161 -3.00 14.56 -15.19
N VAL A 162 -1.95 13.74 -15.30
CA VAL A 162 -0.57 14.22 -15.46
C VAL A 162 -0.45 14.91 -16.82
N ASP A 163 -0.01 16.17 -16.82
CA ASP A 163 0.27 16.90 -18.06
C ASP A 163 1.66 16.52 -18.58
N TRP A 164 1.71 15.44 -19.37
CA TRP A 164 2.95 14.92 -19.95
C TRP A 164 3.61 15.92 -20.92
N ALA A 165 2.81 16.77 -21.59
CA ALA A 165 3.35 17.79 -22.48
C ALA A 165 4.10 18.87 -21.71
N GLN A 166 3.59 19.29 -20.56
CA GLN A 166 4.27 20.23 -19.67
C GLN A 166 5.57 19.61 -19.10
N ILE A 167 5.56 18.35 -18.71
CA ILE A 167 6.75 17.66 -18.22
C ILE A 167 7.81 17.57 -19.35
N GLU A 168 7.41 17.18 -20.55
CA GLU A 168 8.31 17.11 -21.71
C GLU A 168 8.90 18.50 -22.03
N GLN A 169 8.08 19.55 -22.01
CA GLN A 169 8.53 20.93 -22.21
C GLN A 169 9.53 21.38 -21.12
N THR A 170 9.35 20.92 -19.87
CA THR A 170 10.25 21.25 -18.77
C THR A 170 11.58 20.50 -18.86
N LEU A 171 11.57 19.25 -19.32
CA LEU A 171 12.75 18.39 -19.42
C LEU A 171 13.54 18.55 -20.73
N THR A 172 12.96 19.23 -21.73
CA THR A 172 13.61 19.42 -23.04
C THR A 172 14.77 20.43 -23.02
N PRO A 173 14.64 21.62 -22.38
CA PRO A 173 15.73 22.57 -22.33
C PRO A 173 16.93 22.06 -21.54
N ALA A 174 18.12 22.51 -21.92
CA ALA A 174 19.34 22.25 -21.19
C ALA A 174 19.22 22.65 -19.71
N PHE A 175 19.69 21.78 -18.81
CA PHE A 175 19.64 22.03 -17.35
C PHE A 175 20.47 23.25 -16.94
N LEU A 176 21.66 23.37 -17.53
CA LEU A 176 22.52 24.55 -17.38
C LEU A 176 22.44 25.42 -18.63
N GLY A 177 21.33 26.04 -18.91
CA GLY A 177 21.13 26.93 -20.05
C GLY A 177 22.37 27.67 -20.61
N ASN A 178 22.28 28.92 -20.94
CA ASN A 178 23.42 29.72 -21.41
C ASN A 178 24.35 30.10 -20.25
N LEU A 179 25.39 29.32 -20.01
CA LEU A 179 26.46 29.68 -19.10
C LEU A 179 27.31 30.77 -19.72
N ASN A 180 27.17 32.00 -19.27
CA ASN A 180 28.04 33.11 -19.64
C ASN A 180 29.28 33.14 -18.74
N ALA A 181 30.41 33.48 -19.28
CA ALA A 181 31.63 33.68 -18.50
C ALA A 181 31.36 34.69 -17.38
N VAL A 182 31.80 34.35 -16.17
CA VAL A 182 31.70 35.21 -15.01
C VAL A 182 33.08 35.69 -14.64
N ASN A 183 33.30 37.02 -14.68
CA ASN A 183 34.49 37.64 -14.17
C ASN A 183 34.28 37.98 -12.68
N LEU A 184 35.22 37.61 -11.86
CA LEU A 184 35.19 38.05 -10.47
C LEU A 184 35.53 39.53 -10.39
N PRO A 185 34.81 40.35 -9.63
CA PRO A 185 35.06 41.80 -9.53
C PRO A 185 36.41 42.12 -8.83
N PHE A 186 36.91 41.20 -8.05
CA PHE A 186 38.23 41.19 -7.43
C PHE A 186 38.60 39.76 -7.05
N ASP A 187 39.90 39.54 -6.90
CA ASP A 187 40.39 38.25 -6.40
C ASP A 187 40.07 38.10 -4.91
N MET A 188 39.85 36.89 -4.42
CA MET A 188 39.51 36.60 -3.03
C MET A 188 40.37 35.45 -2.52
N HIS A 189 40.99 35.63 -1.35
CA HIS A 189 41.84 34.64 -0.72
C HIS A 189 41.40 34.41 0.73
N ILE A 190 41.13 33.16 1.06
CA ILE A 190 40.79 32.68 2.40
C ILE A 190 41.80 31.58 2.79
N PRO A 191 43.00 31.98 3.22
CA PRO A 191 44.07 30.99 3.53
C PRO A 191 43.76 30.12 4.72
N SER A 192 42.94 30.59 5.66
CA SER A 192 42.50 29.81 6.80
C SER A 192 41.27 30.39 7.45
N PHE A 193 40.20 29.63 7.48
CA PHE A 193 39.00 29.90 8.28
C PHE A 193 38.76 28.72 9.23
N LEU A 194 38.60 29.01 10.52
CA LEU A 194 38.32 28.03 11.56
C LEU A 194 37.02 28.39 12.30
N GLY A 195 36.01 27.61 12.14
CA GLY A 195 34.78 27.60 12.94
C GLY A 195 34.88 26.60 14.09
N THR A 196 34.50 27.00 15.29
CA THR A 196 34.52 26.11 16.46
C THR A 196 33.22 26.19 17.24
N ASN A 197 32.74 25.00 17.68
CA ASN A 197 31.58 24.85 18.56
C ASN A 197 30.29 25.51 18.04
N TRP A 198 29.93 25.23 16.77
CA TRP A 198 28.70 25.74 16.19
C TRP A 198 27.53 24.83 16.53
N GLN A 199 26.33 25.38 16.65
CA GLN A 199 25.10 24.68 16.95
C GLN A 199 23.95 25.21 16.10
N TYR A 200 23.14 24.27 15.58
CA TYR A 200 21.85 24.55 15.00
C TYR A 200 20.76 24.01 15.93
N GLN A 201 19.74 24.81 16.21
CA GLN A 201 18.56 24.38 16.98
C GLN A 201 17.29 24.75 16.23
N SER A 202 16.39 23.79 16.10
CA SER A 202 14.99 24.03 15.70
C SER A 202 14.12 23.96 16.95
N LEU A 203 13.36 25.01 17.22
CA LEU A 203 12.46 25.13 18.37
C LEU A 203 11.01 25.03 17.88
N ASN A 204 10.10 24.57 18.74
CA ASN A 204 8.66 24.72 18.49
C ASN A 204 8.18 26.11 18.93
N GLU A 205 6.91 26.44 18.70
CA GLU A 205 6.29 27.72 19.10
C GLU A 205 6.33 27.98 20.61
N LYS A 206 6.56 26.95 21.43
CA LYS A 206 6.71 27.06 22.89
C LYS A 206 8.16 27.24 23.34
N GLY A 207 9.11 27.27 22.39
CA GLY A 207 10.54 27.38 22.67
C GLY A 207 11.19 26.03 23.10
N GLU A 208 10.52 24.89 22.93
CA GLU A 208 11.11 23.59 23.23
C GLU A 208 11.94 23.10 22.03
N GLU A 209 13.09 22.48 22.31
CA GLU A 209 14.00 21.96 21.29
C GLU A 209 13.37 20.76 20.55
N ILE A 210 13.15 20.89 19.24
CA ILE A 210 12.71 19.81 18.35
C ILE A 210 13.92 19.05 17.82
N GLN A 211 14.98 19.78 17.42
CA GLN A 211 16.16 19.22 16.78
C GLN A 211 17.39 20.04 17.17
N LYS A 212 18.49 19.34 17.39
CA LYS A 212 19.80 19.94 17.65
C LYS A 212 20.87 19.25 16.80
N ILE A 213 21.68 20.05 16.13
CA ILE A 213 22.87 19.62 15.41
C ILE A 213 24.06 20.39 15.98
N THR A 214 25.08 19.68 16.39
CA THR A 214 26.34 20.32 16.86
C THR A 214 27.40 20.11 15.77
N VAL A 215 28.18 21.17 15.55
CA VAL A 215 29.29 21.23 14.59
C VAL A 215 30.54 21.70 15.35
N PRO A 216 31.27 20.79 16.00
CA PRO A 216 32.45 21.13 16.78
C PRO A 216 33.52 21.88 16.00
N LYS A 217 33.65 21.59 14.69
CA LYS A 217 34.74 22.14 13.88
C LYS A 217 34.31 22.31 12.42
N VAL A 218 34.69 23.47 11.85
CA VAL A 218 34.63 23.77 10.41
C VAL A 218 36.00 24.36 10.02
N GLU A 219 36.66 23.78 9.02
CA GLU A 219 37.87 24.34 8.42
C GLU A 219 37.61 24.62 6.94
N LEU A 220 37.97 25.81 6.49
CA LEU A 220 37.83 26.25 5.10
C LEU A 220 39.12 26.92 4.63
N GLN A 221 39.57 26.52 3.43
CA GLN A 221 40.61 27.21 2.66
C GLN A 221 40.11 27.33 1.21
N ALA A 222 40.06 28.54 0.68
CA ALA A 222 39.56 28.80 -0.64
C ALA A 222 40.24 30.01 -1.28
N ASP A 223 40.40 29.94 -2.61
CA ASP A 223 40.82 31.05 -3.44
C ASP A 223 39.81 31.24 -4.57
N ALA A 224 39.59 32.48 -4.93
CA ALA A 224 38.86 32.85 -6.12
C ALA A 224 39.61 33.95 -6.86
N THR A 225 40.18 33.66 -8.02
CA THR A 225 41.03 34.56 -8.78
C THR A 225 40.59 34.58 -10.24
N ASP A 226 40.37 35.75 -10.81
CA ASP A 226 39.91 35.94 -12.18
C ASP A 226 38.62 35.14 -12.50
N HIS A 227 38.79 33.94 -13.05
CA HIS A 227 37.74 33.02 -13.45
C HIS A 227 37.82 31.70 -12.67
N LEU A 228 38.79 31.51 -11.80
CA LEU A 228 39.03 30.24 -11.10
C LEU A 228 38.61 30.34 -9.65
N VAL A 229 37.67 29.52 -9.24
CA VAL A 229 37.33 29.28 -7.83
C VAL A 229 37.94 27.94 -7.43
N LYS A 230 38.80 27.97 -6.40
CA LYS A 230 39.48 26.78 -5.89
C LYS A 230 39.18 26.60 -4.40
N LEU A 231 38.60 25.48 -4.07
CA LEU A 231 38.39 25.00 -2.72
C LEU A 231 39.54 24.04 -2.38
N GLN A 232 40.55 24.55 -1.62
CA GLN A 232 41.66 23.70 -1.23
C GLN A 232 41.25 22.73 -0.13
N LYS A 233 40.36 23.18 0.77
CA LYS A 233 39.94 22.43 1.91
C LYS A 233 38.57 22.91 2.42
N LEU A 234 37.67 21.98 2.66
CA LEU A 234 36.50 22.16 3.49
C LEU A 234 36.34 20.89 4.32
N ASP A 235 36.59 21.00 5.63
CA ASP A 235 36.36 19.92 6.58
C ASP A 235 35.32 20.36 7.61
N ILE A 236 34.28 19.52 7.81
CA ILE A 236 33.22 19.77 8.77
C ILE A 236 33.08 18.53 9.65
N ASP A 237 33.24 18.71 10.94
CA ASP A 237 32.90 17.72 11.96
C ASP A 237 31.53 18.06 12.55
N SER A 238 30.59 17.15 12.56
CA SER A 238 29.25 17.38 13.10
C SER A 238 28.68 16.16 13.82
N SER A 239 27.63 16.37 14.61
CA SER A 239 26.87 15.27 15.22
C SER A 239 26.20 14.35 14.18
N LEU A 240 26.10 14.79 12.92
CA LEU A 240 25.61 13.97 11.79
C LEU A 240 26.73 13.19 11.10
N GLY A 241 27.99 13.43 11.47
CA GLY A 241 29.17 12.82 10.87
C GLY A 241 30.16 13.86 10.35
N THR A 242 31.09 13.39 9.53
CA THR A 242 32.15 14.21 8.94
C THR A 242 31.90 14.45 7.46
N LEU A 243 32.30 15.64 6.98
CA LEU A 243 32.33 16.01 5.57
C LEU A 243 33.70 16.59 5.25
N SER A 244 34.32 16.11 4.19
CA SER A 244 35.55 16.67 3.63
C SER A 244 35.36 16.93 2.14
N SER A 245 35.72 18.11 1.66
CA SER A 245 35.62 18.46 0.24
C SER A 245 36.80 19.31 -0.21
N GLN A 246 37.20 19.09 -1.47
CA GLN A 246 38.18 19.90 -2.20
C GLN A 246 37.82 19.92 -3.68
N GLY A 247 38.23 20.97 -4.38
CA GLY A 247 37.96 21.04 -5.84
C GLY A 247 38.26 22.40 -6.43
N GLN A 248 37.92 22.50 -7.71
CA GLN A 248 38.02 23.73 -8.46
C GLN A 248 36.96 23.85 -9.55
N LEU A 249 36.55 25.06 -9.85
CA LEU A 249 35.63 25.41 -10.92
C LEU A 249 36.17 26.63 -11.68
N GLN A 250 36.33 26.49 -12.98
CA GLN A 250 36.64 27.61 -13.85
C GLN A 250 35.34 28.24 -14.37
N LEU A 251 35.21 29.55 -14.27
CA LEU A 251 33.96 30.29 -14.56
C LEU A 251 33.92 30.88 -15.99
N ASN A 252 34.77 30.37 -16.91
CA ASN A 252 34.82 30.76 -18.31
C ASN A 252 35.08 29.55 -19.19
N ASP A 253 35.23 29.76 -20.50
CA ASP A 253 35.45 28.76 -21.53
C ASP A 253 34.37 27.66 -21.46
N ASP A 254 34.78 26.42 -21.23
CA ASP A 254 33.92 25.25 -21.11
C ASP A 254 33.46 24.97 -19.67
N PHE A 255 33.80 25.82 -18.73
CA PHE A 255 33.54 25.65 -17.28
C PHE A 255 34.09 24.33 -16.75
N PRO A 256 35.43 24.13 -16.82
CA PRO A 256 36.04 22.95 -16.22
C PRO A 256 35.75 22.86 -14.72
N VAL A 257 35.40 21.66 -14.28
CA VAL A 257 35.10 21.36 -12.87
C VAL A 257 35.87 20.12 -12.43
N ASP A 258 36.38 20.16 -11.20
CA ASP A 258 36.99 19.03 -10.50
C ASP A 258 36.63 19.15 -9.01
N LEU A 259 35.81 18.25 -8.48
CA LEU A 259 35.31 18.27 -7.12
C LEU A 259 35.38 16.87 -6.52
N THR A 260 35.94 16.77 -5.33
CA THR A 260 35.89 15.57 -4.50
C THR A 260 35.18 15.90 -3.20
N LEU A 261 34.23 15.04 -2.81
CA LEU A 261 33.51 15.13 -1.54
C LEU A 261 33.51 13.76 -0.88
N LYS A 262 33.85 13.71 0.40
CA LYS A 262 33.80 12.50 1.24
C LYS A 262 33.01 12.78 2.49
N SER A 263 32.15 11.88 2.86
CA SER A 263 31.33 12.00 4.06
C SER A 263 31.21 10.66 4.78
N ASP A 264 31.32 10.68 6.11
CA ASP A 264 31.04 9.55 6.98
C ASP A 264 29.89 9.95 7.90
N LEU A 265 28.67 9.58 7.47
CA LEU A 265 27.43 9.97 8.13
C LEU A 265 27.11 9.01 9.27
N GLN A 266 26.79 9.56 10.43
CA GLN A 266 26.26 8.82 11.56
C GLN A 266 24.74 8.56 11.40
N ALA A 267 24.24 7.53 12.08
CA ALA A 267 22.82 7.29 12.08
C ALA A 267 22.04 8.44 12.75
N PHE A 268 21.15 9.06 12.01
CA PHE A 268 20.28 10.12 12.53
C PHE A 268 18.91 9.56 12.89
N LYS A 269 18.48 9.78 14.14
CA LYS A 269 17.19 9.33 14.67
C LYS A 269 16.34 10.52 15.07
N SER A 270 15.04 10.45 14.79
CA SER A 270 14.05 11.37 15.32
C SER A 270 12.92 10.56 15.96
N LYS A 271 12.59 10.83 17.22
CA LYS A 271 11.56 10.11 17.99
C LYS A 271 11.69 8.57 17.87
N ASP A 272 12.87 8.02 18.16
CA ASP A 272 13.22 6.59 18.09
C ASP A 272 13.16 5.93 16.71
N LYS A 273 12.78 6.66 15.66
CA LYS A 273 12.84 6.19 14.26
C LYS A 273 14.16 6.62 13.61
N THR A 274 14.91 5.68 13.04
CA THR A 274 16.08 5.99 12.23
C THR A 274 15.62 6.61 10.91
N ILE A 275 15.88 7.91 10.75
CA ILE A 275 15.54 8.64 9.52
C ILE A 275 16.67 8.48 8.49
N LEU A 276 17.91 8.59 8.93
CA LEU A 276 19.09 8.40 8.10
C LEU A 276 19.99 7.36 8.77
N PRO A 277 20.21 6.20 8.17
CA PRO A 277 21.17 5.22 8.70
C PRO A 277 22.61 5.66 8.46
N ALA A 278 23.52 5.13 9.26
CA ALA A 278 24.96 5.38 9.08
C ALA A 278 25.40 4.96 7.67
N SER A 279 26.10 5.86 6.98
CA SER A 279 26.50 5.65 5.58
C SER A 279 27.78 6.42 5.26
N LYS A 280 28.65 5.83 4.43
CA LYS A 280 29.78 6.55 3.82
C LYS A 280 29.43 6.94 2.41
N VAL A 281 29.81 8.14 2.02
CA VAL A 281 29.54 8.70 0.70
C VAL A 281 30.84 9.32 0.16
N ASP A 282 31.28 8.85 -1.00
CA ASP A 282 32.39 9.43 -1.75
C ASP A 282 31.86 9.89 -3.12
N LEU A 283 31.95 11.19 -3.40
CA LEU A 283 31.56 11.79 -4.68
C LEU A 283 32.76 12.43 -5.35
N ASN A 284 33.01 12.09 -6.60
CA ASN A 284 33.95 12.76 -7.46
C ASN A 284 33.21 13.28 -8.68
N VAL A 285 33.44 14.54 -9.03
CA VAL A 285 32.88 15.21 -10.23
C VAL A 285 34.05 15.81 -11.00
N SER A 286 34.12 15.56 -12.30
CA SER A 286 35.18 16.10 -13.14
C SER A 286 34.69 16.36 -14.56
N GLY A 287 35.45 17.14 -15.33
CA GLY A 287 35.18 17.43 -16.72
C GLY A 287 34.74 18.85 -16.97
N SER A 288 33.65 19.05 -17.70
CA SER A 288 33.21 20.37 -18.17
C SER A 288 31.70 20.50 -18.05
N LEU A 289 31.22 21.57 -17.42
CA LEU A 289 29.79 21.83 -17.29
C LEU A 289 29.10 22.15 -18.62
N LYS A 290 29.84 22.72 -19.61
CA LYS A 290 29.32 22.99 -20.94
C LYS A 290 29.40 21.80 -21.89
N LYS A 291 30.28 20.85 -21.65
CA LYS A 291 30.45 19.66 -22.53
C LYS A 291 29.98 18.42 -21.76
N THR A 292 30.92 17.70 -21.22
CA THR A 292 30.64 16.46 -20.50
C THR A 292 31.13 16.57 -19.07
N THR A 293 30.21 16.36 -18.13
CA THR A 293 30.50 16.26 -16.70
C THR A 293 30.47 14.79 -16.30
N ALA A 294 31.61 14.24 -15.94
CA ALA A 294 31.73 12.90 -15.40
C ALA A 294 31.60 12.89 -13.89
N PHE A 295 31.00 11.86 -13.32
CA PHE A 295 30.91 11.70 -11.87
C PHE A 295 31.03 10.25 -11.42
N SER A 296 31.45 10.06 -10.20
CA SER A 296 31.47 8.79 -9.48
C SER A 296 31.00 9.01 -8.05
N LEU A 297 29.89 8.36 -7.70
CA LEU A 297 29.30 8.36 -6.37
C LEU A 297 29.38 6.96 -5.81
N THR A 298 30.12 6.76 -4.71
CA THR A 298 30.19 5.49 -3.99
C THR A 298 29.50 5.65 -2.63
N THR A 299 28.64 4.70 -2.30
CA THR A 299 27.95 4.62 -1.01
C THR A 299 28.25 3.28 -0.33
N GLN A 300 28.35 3.30 1.00
CA GLN A 300 28.48 2.11 1.84
C GLN A 300 27.56 2.24 3.05
N GLY A 301 26.93 1.13 3.44
CA GLY A 301 25.97 1.10 4.56
C GLY A 301 24.68 0.37 4.20
N VAL A 302 23.57 1.08 4.16
CA VAL A 302 22.26 0.51 3.74
C VAL A 302 22.27 0.10 2.27
N LEU A 303 22.97 0.86 1.45
CA LEU A 303 23.20 0.56 0.05
C LEU A 303 24.71 0.60 -0.22
N ASP A 304 25.30 -0.56 -0.47
CA ASP A 304 26.68 -0.66 -0.93
C ASP A 304 26.66 -0.57 -2.46
N ALA A 305 26.88 0.63 -3.00
CA ALA A 305 26.77 0.87 -4.43
C ALA A 305 27.79 1.89 -4.95
N THR A 306 28.07 1.81 -6.25
CA THR A 306 28.81 2.81 -7.01
C THR A 306 27.99 3.21 -8.23
N LEU A 307 27.66 4.49 -8.32
CA LEU A 307 27.06 5.11 -9.48
C LEU A 307 28.16 5.91 -10.22
N THR A 308 28.45 5.52 -11.43
CA THR A 308 29.36 6.23 -12.31
C THR A 308 28.66 6.67 -13.57
N GLY A 309 29.13 7.71 -14.20
CA GLY A 309 28.62 8.12 -15.49
C GLY A 309 29.07 9.49 -15.93
N ASP A 310 28.50 9.89 -17.02
CA ASP A 310 28.67 11.21 -17.59
C ASP A 310 27.33 11.77 -18.04
N VAL A 311 27.21 13.10 -17.94
CA VAL A 311 26.03 13.85 -18.34
C VAL A 311 26.45 15.12 -19.09
N LYS A 312 25.60 15.57 -20.01
CA LYS A 312 25.80 16.82 -20.76
C LYS A 312 24.76 17.84 -20.33
N LEU A 313 25.10 18.58 -19.28
CA LEU A 313 24.19 19.49 -18.56
C LEU A 313 23.76 20.70 -19.41
N ALA A 314 24.58 21.11 -20.38
CA ALA A 314 24.33 22.24 -21.28
C ALA A 314 23.75 21.86 -22.64
N GLU A 315 23.41 20.61 -22.85
CA GLU A 315 22.70 20.13 -24.04
C GLU A 315 21.23 19.86 -23.73
N ASP A 316 20.36 20.11 -24.71
CA ASP A 316 18.93 19.83 -24.60
C ASP A 316 18.68 18.34 -24.27
N LYS A 317 17.64 18.07 -23.48
CA LYS A 317 17.26 16.75 -23.01
C LYS A 317 18.31 16.06 -22.13
N MET A 318 19.42 16.73 -21.81
CA MET A 318 20.51 16.25 -20.94
C MET A 318 20.96 14.82 -21.30
N PRO A 319 21.71 14.64 -22.41
CA PRO A 319 22.28 13.33 -22.73
C PRO A 319 23.09 12.76 -21.58
N LEU A 320 22.93 11.47 -21.30
CA LEU A 320 23.51 10.79 -20.15
C LEU A 320 23.96 9.36 -20.48
N ASN A 321 24.96 8.90 -19.73
CA ASN A 321 25.41 7.53 -19.70
C ASN A 321 25.75 7.17 -18.26
N LEU A 322 24.95 6.34 -17.63
CA LEU A 322 25.03 6.03 -16.20
C LEU A 322 25.21 4.53 -15.99
N GLN A 323 26.01 4.17 -15.00
CA GLN A 323 26.11 2.81 -14.52
C GLN A 323 26.03 2.79 -13.00
N LEU A 324 25.04 2.10 -12.46
CA LEU A 324 24.89 1.80 -11.04
C LEU A 324 25.25 0.34 -10.77
N LYS A 325 26.27 0.12 -9.96
CA LYS A 325 26.63 -1.21 -9.43
C LYS A 325 26.35 -1.25 -7.94
N ALA A 326 25.40 -2.07 -7.52
CA ALA A 326 25.03 -2.26 -6.13
C ALA A 326 25.30 -3.70 -5.71
N LYS A 327 26.22 -3.92 -4.76
CA LYS A 327 26.52 -5.26 -4.24
C LYS A 327 25.39 -5.78 -3.37
N LYS A 328 24.86 -4.93 -2.51
CA LYS A 328 23.72 -5.23 -1.64
C LYS A 328 23.01 -3.95 -1.24
N GLY A 329 21.73 -4.07 -1.00
CA GLY A 329 20.91 -3.00 -0.47
C GLY A 329 19.59 -3.54 0.05
N GLN A 330 18.96 -2.78 0.94
CA GLN A 330 17.61 -3.07 1.41
C GLN A 330 16.83 -1.79 1.60
N TYR A 331 15.54 -1.84 1.24
CA TYR A 331 14.65 -0.71 1.36
C TYR A 331 13.26 -1.15 1.85
N ALA A 332 12.79 -0.56 2.94
CA ALA A 332 11.45 -0.78 3.47
C ALA A 332 10.50 0.32 2.96
N PHE A 333 9.54 -0.06 2.12
CA PHE A 333 8.51 0.86 1.62
C PHE A 333 7.50 1.25 2.71
N THR A 334 7.19 0.31 3.59
CA THR A 334 6.29 0.49 4.73
C THR A 334 6.77 -0.34 5.91
N ASP A 335 6.32 0.02 7.12
CA ASP A 335 6.65 -0.74 8.34
C ASP A 335 5.93 -2.12 8.39
N SER A 336 4.94 -2.36 7.51
CA SER A 336 4.12 -3.58 7.47
C SER A 336 4.57 -4.62 6.45
N LEU A 337 5.47 -4.28 5.53
CA LEU A 337 6.00 -5.19 4.51
C LEU A 337 7.47 -5.50 4.77
N ALA A 338 7.88 -6.73 4.48
CA ALA A 338 9.30 -7.08 4.48
C ALA A 338 10.07 -6.17 3.50
N PRO A 339 11.30 -5.74 3.84
CA PRO A 339 12.06 -4.86 2.97
C PRO A 339 12.39 -5.55 1.63
N LEU A 340 12.40 -4.76 0.57
CA LEU A 340 12.97 -5.17 -0.71
C LEU A 340 14.48 -5.25 -0.55
N LYS A 341 15.08 -6.38 -0.88
CA LYS A 341 16.53 -6.60 -0.90
C LYS A 341 17.01 -6.74 -2.32
N ILE A 342 18.14 -6.13 -2.59
CA ILE A 342 18.86 -6.23 -3.86
C ILE A 342 20.25 -6.82 -3.64
N ASN A 343 20.71 -7.65 -4.59
CA ASN A 343 22.00 -8.30 -4.54
C ASN A 343 22.65 -8.29 -5.93
N ASP A 344 23.90 -7.85 -6.01
CA ASP A 344 24.71 -7.81 -7.24
C ASP A 344 23.98 -7.21 -8.45
N VAL A 345 23.37 -6.02 -8.23
CA VAL A 345 22.64 -5.31 -9.26
C VAL A 345 23.58 -4.41 -10.07
N ASP A 346 23.56 -4.56 -11.40
CA ASP A 346 24.21 -3.69 -12.36
C ASP A 346 23.13 -3.07 -13.26
N ILE A 347 22.99 -1.74 -13.22
CA ILE A 347 22.06 -0.97 -14.05
C ILE A 347 22.88 -0.07 -14.95
N LYS A 348 22.67 -0.18 -16.23
CA LYS A 348 23.19 0.78 -17.23
C LYS A 348 22.03 1.53 -17.86
N LEU A 349 22.18 2.84 -17.94
CA LEU A 349 21.22 3.74 -18.54
C LEU A 349 21.94 4.68 -19.52
N THR A 350 21.56 4.62 -20.78
CA THR A 350 22.15 5.45 -21.85
C THR A 350 21.04 6.15 -22.64
N GLY A 351 21.31 7.35 -23.12
CA GLY A 351 20.34 8.13 -23.89
C GLY A 351 20.20 9.56 -23.40
N ASP A 352 18.96 10.01 -23.22
CA ASP A 352 18.62 11.33 -22.67
C ASP A 352 17.42 11.23 -21.71
N LEU A 353 16.98 12.35 -21.11
CA LEU A 353 15.86 12.37 -20.16
C LEU A 353 14.52 11.95 -20.77
N LEU A 354 14.36 12.04 -22.08
CA LEU A 354 13.12 11.71 -22.77
C LEU A 354 13.15 10.36 -23.45
N ASN A 355 14.35 9.87 -23.85
CA ASN A 355 14.53 8.59 -24.53
C ASN A 355 15.78 7.90 -23.99
N TYR A 356 15.62 6.73 -23.42
CA TYR A 356 16.74 6.01 -22.82
C TYR A 356 16.68 4.52 -23.10
N HIS A 357 17.85 3.92 -23.09
CA HIS A 357 18.05 2.47 -23.09
C HIS A 357 18.53 2.03 -21.72
N ALA A 358 17.90 0.99 -21.17
CA ALA A 358 18.20 0.45 -19.86
C ALA A 358 18.57 -1.03 -19.94
N GLU A 359 19.71 -1.38 -19.34
CA GLU A 359 20.10 -2.75 -19.06
C GLU A 359 20.15 -2.94 -17.55
N VAL A 360 19.48 -3.97 -17.01
CA VAL A 360 19.45 -4.27 -15.56
C VAL A 360 19.74 -5.74 -15.36
N VAL A 361 20.80 -6.05 -14.61
CA VAL A 361 21.12 -7.42 -14.21
C VAL A 361 21.28 -7.46 -12.69
N GLY A 362 20.67 -8.44 -12.02
CA GLY A 362 20.86 -8.59 -10.56
C GLY A 362 19.83 -9.44 -9.86
N GLY A 363 20.00 -9.60 -8.56
CA GLY A 363 19.10 -10.33 -7.69
C GLY A 363 18.15 -9.42 -6.90
N VAL A 364 16.89 -9.83 -6.78
CA VAL A 364 15.86 -9.12 -6.00
C VAL A 364 15.01 -10.13 -5.23
N GLU A 365 14.68 -9.81 -3.96
CA GLU A 365 13.77 -10.59 -3.12
C GLU A 365 13.10 -9.71 -2.06
N GLY A 366 11.98 -10.14 -1.49
CA GLY A 366 11.33 -9.47 -0.35
C GLY A 366 9.89 -9.05 -0.62
N MET A 367 9.42 -8.03 0.09
CA MET A 367 8.03 -7.52 0.03
C MET A 367 6.97 -8.62 0.23
N ASP A 368 7.29 -9.67 1.02
CA ASP A 368 6.48 -10.86 1.31
C ASP A 368 6.03 -11.68 0.08
N HIS A 369 6.14 -11.13 -1.12
CA HIS A 369 5.63 -11.71 -2.36
C HIS A 369 6.66 -11.87 -3.48
N ILE A 370 7.86 -11.30 -3.33
CA ILE A 370 8.93 -11.44 -4.32
C ILE A 370 9.90 -12.52 -3.84
N PRO A 371 9.91 -13.72 -4.46
CA PRO A 371 10.88 -14.75 -4.16
C PRO A 371 12.27 -14.29 -4.60
N HIS A 372 13.29 -15.01 -4.18
CA HIS A 372 14.61 -14.79 -4.74
C HIS A 372 14.57 -14.90 -6.26
N THR A 373 14.73 -13.76 -6.94
CA THR A 373 14.58 -13.62 -8.38
C THR A 373 15.84 -12.99 -8.97
N HIS A 374 16.46 -13.67 -9.93
CA HIS A 374 17.47 -13.05 -10.79
C HIS A 374 16.78 -12.40 -11.98
N VAL A 375 17.10 -11.15 -12.23
CA VAL A 375 16.55 -10.29 -13.29
C VAL A 375 17.64 -9.98 -14.30
N ASP A 376 17.34 -10.12 -15.59
CA ASP A 376 18.16 -9.65 -16.72
C ASP A 376 17.21 -8.93 -17.68
N LEU A 377 17.25 -7.60 -17.69
CA LEU A 377 16.36 -6.72 -18.44
C LEU A 377 17.14 -5.92 -19.49
N ASN A 378 16.62 -5.90 -20.69
CA ASN A 378 16.98 -4.96 -21.76
C ASN A 378 15.69 -4.26 -22.22
N ALA A 379 15.66 -2.92 -22.12
CA ALA A 379 14.47 -2.14 -22.42
C ALA A 379 14.82 -0.76 -22.98
N ASP A 380 13.93 -0.24 -23.83
CA ASP A 380 13.95 1.13 -24.29
C ASP A 380 12.80 1.91 -23.66
N GLY A 381 13.11 3.04 -23.05
CA GLY A 381 12.14 3.87 -22.34
C GLY A 381 11.96 5.24 -22.98
N LYS A 382 10.74 5.74 -22.86
CA LYS A 382 10.38 7.13 -23.08
C LYS A 382 9.67 7.66 -21.83
N LEU A 383 9.32 8.93 -21.82
CA LEU A 383 8.70 9.58 -20.67
C LEU A 383 7.47 8.82 -20.11
N TYR A 384 6.62 8.30 -21.00
CA TYR A 384 5.39 7.61 -20.65
C TYR A 384 5.22 6.25 -21.37
N GLU A 385 6.31 5.67 -21.83
CA GLU A 385 6.31 4.41 -22.59
C GLU A 385 7.57 3.61 -22.28
N VAL A 386 7.44 2.30 -22.22
CA VAL A 386 8.57 1.37 -22.14
C VAL A 386 8.36 0.23 -23.11
N THR A 387 9.40 -0.13 -23.85
CA THR A 387 9.48 -1.34 -24.66
C THR A 387 10.48 -2.29 -24.00
N ILE A 388 10.00 -3.43 -23.57
CA ILE A 388 10.81 -4.52 -23.04
C ILE A 388 11.28 -5.37 -24.21
N ASN A 389 12.53 -5.17 -24.62
CA ASN A 389 13.14 -5.96 -25.67
C ASN A 389 13.34 -7.41 -25.21
N GLU A 390 13.80 -7.57 -23.98
CA GLU A 390 13.91 -8.84 -23.31
C GLU A 390 13.96 -8.64 -21.78
N LEU A 391 13.16 -9.38 -21.05
CA LEU A 391 13.26 -9.53 -19.61
C LEU A 391 13.34 -11.03 -19.30
N LYS A 392 14.47 -11.47 -18.78
CA LYS A 392 14.65 -12.83 -18.25
C LYS A 392 14.54 -12.79 -16.75
N LEU A 393 13.75 -13.68 -16.22
CA LEU A 393 13.57 -13.90 -14.78
C LEU A 393 13.96 -15.35 -14.46
N ALA A 394 14.83 -15.53 -13.47
CA ALA A 394 15.08 -16.85 -12.90
C ALA A 394 14.56 -16.84 -11.45
N ALA A 395 13.48 -17.56 -11.21
CA ALA A 395 12.77 -17.62 -9.95
C ALA A 395 11.93 -18.91 -9.88
N LEU A 396 11.48 -19.31 -8.69
CA LEU A 396 10.52 -20.41 -8.54
C LEU A 396 11.01 -21.72 -9.20
N ASP A 397 12.28 -22.03 -9.07
CA ASP A 397 12.96 -23.20 -9.67
C ASP A 397 12.88 -23.24 -11.22
N GLY A 398 12.48 -22.16 -11.85
CA GLY A 398 12.29 -22.05 -13.29
C GLY A 398 12.77 -20.71 -13.86
N THR A 399 12.45 -20.49 -15.13
CA THR A 399 12.76 -19.23 -15.82
C THR A 399 11.54 -18.71 -16.58
N ALA A 400 11.45 -17.39 -16.70
CA ALA A 400 10.49 -16.71 -17.55
C ALA A 400 11.22 -15.71 -18.45
N ARG A 401 10.78 -15.60 -19.70
CA ARG A 401 11.23 -14.57 -20.65
C ARG A 401 10.03 -13.76 -21.07
N LEU A 402 10.10 -12.44 -20.88
CA LEU A 402 9.04 -11.51 -21.24
C LEU A 402 9.55 -10.55 -22.33
N THR A 403 8.66 -10.23 -23.26
CA THR A 403 8.84 -9.17 -24.27
C THR A 403 7.54 -8.40 -24.39
N GLY A 404 7.61 -7.14 -24.78
CA GLY A 404 6.41 -6.35 -24.99
C GLY A 404 6.58 -4.87 -24.72
N SER A 405 5.47 -4.16 -24.54
CA SER A 405 5.49 -2.73 -24.28
C SER A 405 4.38 -2.33 -23.29
N SER A 406 4.60 -1.21 -22.64
CA SER A 406 3.59 -0.55 -21.84
C SER A 406 3.62 0.96 -22.04
N ASN A 407 2.47 1.59 -22.03
CA ASN A 407 2.28 3.04 -22.15
C ASN A 407 1.28 3.50 -21.09
N TRP A 408 1.56 4.65 -20.45
CA TRP A 408 0.70 5.20 -19.38
C TRP A 408 0.33 6.67 -19.60
N LYS A 409 0.41 7.16 -20.85
CA LYS A 409 0.07 8.55 -21.19
C LYS A 409 -1.39 8.89 -20.91
N ASP A 410 -2.31 8.06 -21.42
CA ASP A 410 -3.76 8.22 -21.29
C ASP A 410 -4.41 7.05 -20.53
N GLY A 411 -3.80 6.64 -19.43
CA GLY A 411 -4.13 5.43 -18.69
C GLY A 411 -3.14 4.30 -19.00
N ALA A 412 -3.17 3.25 -18.22
CA ALA A 412 -2.26 2.13 -18.41
C ALA A 412 -2.67 1.31 -19.66
N GLN A 413 -1.73 1.06 -20.55
CA GLN A 413 -1.89 0.16 -21.71
C GLN A 413 -0.70 -0.77 -21.74
N TRP A 414 -0.89 -2.02 -22.11
CA TRP A 414 0.19 -3.00 -22.24
C TRP A 414 -0.08 -4.02 -23.33
N ASP A 415 0.99 -4.53 -23.91
CA ASP A 415 1.04 -5.68 -24.80
C ASP A 415 2.30 -6.48 -24.44
N VAL A 416 2.13 -7.60 -23.75
CA VAL A 416 3.23 -8.40 -23.23
C VAL A 416 3.05 -9.87 -23.56
N THR A 417 4.15 -10.54 -23.81
CA THR A 417 4.22 -11.98 -23.99
C THR A 417 5.24 -12.55 -23.03
N ALA A 418 4.88 -13.62 -22.36
CA ALA A 418 5.72 -14.37 -21.45
C ALA A 418 5.89 -15.81 -21.92
N ASP A 419 7.13 -16.26 -22.04
CA ASP A 419 7.52 -17.66 -22.25
C ASP A 419 8.03 -18.21 -20.92
N LEU A 420 7.35 -19.20 -20.36
CA LEU A 420 7.66 -19.83 -19.08
C LEU A 420 8.39 -21.15 -19.27
N ASN A 421 9.35 -21.45 -18.45
CA ASN A 421 10.04 -22.74 -18.45
C ASN A 421 10.19 -23.26 -17.02
N LYS A 422 9.47 -24.33 -16.71
CA LYS A 422 9.46 -25.06 -15.44
C LYS A 422 9.21 -24.19 -14.20
N MET A 423 8.33 -23.18 -14.30
CA MET A 423 7.96 -22.31 -13.18
C MET A 423 7.16 -23.08 -12.13
N ASN A 424 7.66 -23.18 -10.92
CA ASN A 424 7.00 -23.83 -9.78
C ASN A 424 6.13 -22.82 -9.02
N ILE A 425 4.81 -22.86 -9.26
CA ILE A 425 3.86 -21.91 -8.64
C ILE A 425 3.41 -22.27 -7.22
N ARG A 426 3.87 -23.41 -6.68
CA ARG A 426 3.49 -23.88 -5.33
C ARG A 426 3.65 -22.82 -4.21
N PRO A 427 4.70 -21.98 -4.17
CA PRO A 427 4.83 -20.96 -3.13
C PRO A 427 3.68 -19.98 -3.07
N TYR A 428 3.01 -19.70 -4.22
CA TYR A 428 1.89 -18.75 -4.30
C TYR A 428 0.52 -19.45 -4.23
N VAL A 429 0.42 -20.67 -4.72
CA VAL A 429 -0.81 -21.45 -4.73
C VAL A 429 -0.54 -22.85 -4.15
N PRO A 430 -0.39 -22.97 -2.82
CA PRO A 430 -0.07 -24.25 -2.18
C PRO A 430 -1.09 -25.34 -2.46
N ALA A 431 -2.36 -24.94 -2.66
CA ALA A 431 -3.45 -25.86 -3.01
C ALA A 431 -3.32 -26.48 -4.42
N MET A 432 -2.53 -25.83 -5.31
CA MET A 432 -2.27 -26.29 -6.68
C MET A 432 -0.75 -26.33 -6.94
N PRO A 433 -0.02 -27.35 -6.44
CA PRO A 433 1.44 -27.43 -6.60
C PRO A 433 1.79 -27.81 -8.05
N ALA A 434 1.75 -26.82 -8.95
CA ALA A 434 2.03 -27.00 -10.36
C ALA A 434 3.41 -26.50 -10.77
N VAL A 435 4.01 -27.18 -11.74
CA VAL A 435 5.20 -26.75 -12.48
C VAL A 435 4.77 -26.51 -13.92
N LEU A 436 4.92 -25.27 -14.40
CA LEU A 436 4.36 -24.83 -15.68
C LEU A 436 5.45 -24.39 -16.66
N SER A 437 5.25 -24.71 -17.92
CA SER A 437 6.02 -24.21 -19.05
C SER A 437 5.04 -23.84 -20.17
N GLY A 438 5.44 -22.90 -21.05
CA GLY A 438 4.64 -22.53 -22.19
C GLY A 438 4.55 -21.02 -22.35
N LYS A 439 3.58 -20.58 -23.14
CA LYS A 439 3.44 -19.18 -23.56
C LYS A 439 2.11 -18.58 -23.11
N VAL A 440 2.20 -17.35 -22.59
CA VAL A 440 1.03 -16.53 -22.27
C VAL A 440 1.26 -15.14 -22.87
N SER A 441 0.28 -14.63 -23.61
CA SER A 441 0.27 -13.23 -24.04
C SER A 441 -0.88 -12.48 -23.38
N SER A 442 -0.67 -11.22 -23.06
CA SER A 442 -1.69 -10.35 -22.46
C SER A 442 -1.61 -8.96 -23.07
N GLN A 443 -2.75 -8.46 -23.49
CA GLN A 443 -2.96 -7.09 -23.94
C GLN A 443 -4.04 -6.46 -23.09
N GLY A 444 -3.93 -5.15 -22.80
CA GLY A 444 -4.95 -4.54 -21.98
C GLY A 444 -4.87 -3.04 -21.90
N SER A 445 -5.91 -2.46 -21.31
CA SER A 445 -5.92 -1.07 -20.95
C SER A 445 -6.73 -0.86 -19.66
N ALA A 446 -6.32 0.12 -18.88
CA ALA A 446 -7.01 0.52 -17.66
C ALA A 446 -6.92 2.03 -17.47
N ASP A 447 -8.06 2.67 -17.24
CA ASP A 447 -8.19 4.04 -16.79
C ASP A 447 -9.07 4.11 -15.53
N SER A 448 -9.50 5.31 -15.11
CA SER A 448 -10.33 5.49 -13.92
C SER A 448 -11.71 4.82 -14.00
N ASN A 449 -12.24 4.58 -15.19
CA ASN A 449 -13.62 4.13 -15.42
C ASN A 449 -13.70 2.80 -16.17
N HIS A 450 -12.73 2.51 -17.05
CA HIS A 450 -12.77 1.36 -17.94
C HIS A 450 -11.49 0.55 -17.81
N TRP A 451 -11.65 -0.75 -17.78
CA TRP A 451 -10.52 -1.66 -17.88
C TRP A 451 -10.89 -2.85 -18.77
N LYS A 452 -9.93 -3.33 -19.51
CA LYS A 452 -10.02 -4.55 -20.29
C LYS A 452 -8.69 -5.29 -20.27
N VAL A 453 -8.76 -6.59 -20.18
CA VAL A 453 -7.63 -7.52 -20.25
C VAL A 453 -7.95 -8.58 -21.28
N ASP A 454 -7.19 -8.63 -22.33
CA ASP A 454 -7.23 -9.69 -23.35
C ASP A 454 -6.03 -10.60 -23.17
N VAL A 455 -6.28 -11.89 -23.08
CA VAL A 455 -5.26 -12.95 -23.04
C VAL A 455 -5.46 -13.81 -24.29
N PRO A 456 -4.99 -13.33 -25.47
CA PRO A 456 -5.24 -14.00 -26.75
C PRO A 456 -4.57 -15.36 -26.85
N THR A 457 -3.55 -15.61 -26.04
CA THR A 457 -2.82 -16.87 -26.04
C THR A 457 -2.55 -17.31 -24.61
N VAL A 458 -3.09 -18.49 -24.29
CA VAL A 458 -2.66 -19.32 -23.16
C VAL A 458 -2.30 -20.67 -23.75
N ASP A 459 -1.04 -21.05 -23.74
CA ASP A 459 -0.56 -22.38 -24.13
C ASP A 459 0.43 -22.86 -23.06
N LEU A 460 -0.12 -23.37 -21.97
CA LEU A 460 0.63 -23.85 -20.83
C LEU A 460 0.61 -25.36 -20.76
N THR A 461 1.76 -25.95 -20.48
CA THR A 461 1.93 -27.37 -20.24
C THR A 461 2.76 -27.57 -18.99
N GLY A 462 2.63 -28.72 -18.36
CA GLY A 462 3.42 -28.98 -17.16
C GLY A 462 2.90 -30.15 -16.36
N SER A 463 3.04 -30.05 -15.06
CA SER A 463 2.54 -31.05 -14.12
C SER A 463 1.86 -30.39 -12.93
N LEU A 464 0.82 -31.01 -12.43
CA LEU A 464 0.13 -30.70 -11.19
C LEU A 464 0.00 -31.98 -10.38
N SER A 465 0.48 -32.01 -9.13
CA SER A 465 0.45 -33.21 -8.29
C SER A 465 0.94 -34.47 -9.01
N SER A 466 2.06 -34.36 -9.76
CA SER A 466 2.70 -35.43 -10.55
C SER A 466 1.91 -35.96 -11.75
N ARG A 467 0.81 -35.31 -12.13
CA ARG A 467 0.05 -35.62 -13.37
C ARG A 467 0.29 -34.53 -14.41
N THR A 468 0.21 -34.89 -15.67
CA THR A 468 0.31 -33.94 -16.78
C THR A 468 -0.81 -32.92 -16.72
N LEU A 469 -0.45 -31.64 -16.95
CA LEU A 469 -1.35 -30.49 -17.03
C LEU A 469 -1.14 -29.78 -18.36
N SER A 470 -2.22 -29.42 -19.04
CA SER A 470 -2.20 -28.56 -20.21
C SER A 470 -3.40 -27.61 -20.16
N LEU A 471 -3.16 -26.33 -20.34
CA LEU A 471 -4.18 -25.29 -20.45
C LEU A 471 -3.94 -24.52 -21.75
N LYS A 472 -4.91 -24.58 -22.67
CA LYS A 472 -4.83 -23.90 -23.97
C LYS A 472 -6.08 -23.09 -24.22
N GLY A 473 -5.92 -21.93 -24.83
CA GLY A 473 -7.04 -21.11 -25.25
C GLY A 473 -6.80 -19.61 -25.15
N SER A 474 -7.90 -18.89 -25.04
CA SER A 474 -7.92 -17.44 -24.93
C SER A 474 -9.02 -16.97 -23.98
N VAL A 475 -8.80 -15.84 -23.32
CA VAL A 475 -9.73 -15.27 -22.34
C VAL A 475 -9.71 -13.74 -22.47
N PHE A 476 -10.88 -13.14 -22.49
CA PHE A 476 -11.05 -11.70 -22.46
C PHE A 476 -11.90 -11.30 -21.23
N LEU A 477 -11.45 -10.30 -20.50
CA LEU A 477 -12.08 -9.75 -19.30
C LEU A 477 -12.27 -8.23 -19.45
N SER A 478 -13.40 -7.70 -19.01
CA SER A 478 -13.61 -6.25 -18.93
C SER A 478 -14.68 -5.91 -17.89
N ASN A 479 -14.78 -4.64 -17.52
CA ASN A 479 -15.88 -4.18 -16.66
C ASN A 479 -17.23 -4.12 -17.40
N GLU A 480 -17.25 -4.13 -18.73
CA GLU A 480 -18.48 -4.14 -19.53
C GLU A 480 -18.97 -5.56 -19.81
N THR A 481 -18.06 -6.43 -20.26
CA THR A 481 -18.34 -7.85 -20.51
C THR A 481 -17.51 -8.65 -19.53
N LEU A 482 -18.09 -9.10 -18.44
CA LEU A 482 -17.36 -9.65 -17.29
C LEU A 482 -16.30 -10.67 -17.73
N LEU A 483 -16.68 -11.61 -18.62
CA LEU A 483 -15.80 -12.65 -19.14
C LEU A 483 -16.23 -13.09 -20.54
N ASN A 484 -15.28 -13.20 -21.46
CA ASN A 484 -15.44 -13.86 -22.75
C ASN A 484 -14.35 -14.92 -22.91
N ILE A 485 -14.75 -16.14 -23.23
CA ILE A 485 -13.88 -17.29 -23.47
C ILE A 485 -14.16 -17.78 -24.90
N PRO A 486 -13.39 -17.32 -25.89
CA PRO A 486 -13.54 -17.82 -27.25
C PRO A 486 -13.35 -19.35 -27.34
N ASP A 487 -12.32 -19.84 -26.62
CA ASP A 487 -12.05 -21.26 -26.40
C ASP A 487 -11.08 -21.39 -25.22
N LEU A 488 -11.34 -22.35 -24.35
CA LEU A 488 -10.44 -22.70 -23.25
C LEU A 488 -10.52 -24.21 -23.01
N LEU A 489 -9.39 -24.87 -23.04
CA LEU A 489 -9.27 -26.32 -22.86
C LEU A 489 -8.26 -26.61 -21.76
N LEU A 490 -8.74 -27.21 -20.68
CA LEU A 490 -7.92 -27.76 -19.60
C LEU A 490 -7.87 -29.27 -19.73
N ASN A 491 -6.66 -29.83 -19.84
CA ASN A 491 -6.44 -31.28 -19.68
C ASN A 491 -5.58 -31.48 -18.42
N TYR A 492 -5.99 -32.43 -17.58
CA TYR A 492 -5.28 -32.80 -16.37
C TYR A 492 -5.32 -34.34 -16.19
N GLY A 493 -4.22 -35.00 -16.47
CA GLY A 493 -4.23 -36.47 -16.62
C GLY A 493 -5.26 -36.90 -17.67
N ASP A 494 -6.23 -37.72 -17.26
CA ASP A 494 -7.33 -38.17 -18.11
C ASP A 494 -8.52 -37.19 -18.14
N ASN A 495 -8.48 -36.12 -17.35
CA ASN A 495 -9.56 -35.15 -17.31
C ASN A 495 -9.44 -34.15 -18.46
N ARG A 496 -10.58 -33.83 -19.07
CA ARG A 496 -10.73 -32.79 -20.09
C ARG A 496 -11.92 -31.89 -19.73
N ILE A 497 -11.65 -30.60 -19.56
CA ILE A 497 -12.68 -29.60 -19.31
C ILE A 497 -12.53 -28.50 -20.38
N ALA A 498 -13.59 -28.27 -21.13
CA ALA A 498 -13.67 -27.27 -22.16
C ALA A 498 -14.71 -26.19 -21.77
N ALA A 499 -14.36 -24.93 -21.96
CA ALA A 499 -15.24 -23.78 -21.76
C ALA A 499 -15.24 -22.92 -23.01
N LYS A 500 -16.41 -22.40 -23.41
CA LYS A 500 -16.56 -21.49 -24.53
C LYS A 500 -17.77 -20.60 -24.32
N GLY A 501 -17.63 -19.29 -24.60
CA GLY A 501 -18.75 -18.38 -24.58
C GLY A 501 -18.50 -17.13 -23.71
N THR A 502 -19.58 -16.52 -23.25
CA THR A 502 -19.54 -15.24 -22.52
C THR A 502 -20.29 -15.33 -21.20
N LEU A 503 -19.80 -14.60 -20.20
CA LEU A 503 -20.52 -14.30 -18.95
C LEU A 503 -20.63 -12.77 -18.77
N GLY A 504 -21.83 -12.32 -18.43
CA GLY A 504 -22.14 -10.90 -18.25
C GLY A 504 -23.62 -10.63 -18.34
N ASP A 505 -24.00 -9.46 -18.84
CA ASP A 505 -25.41 -9.11 -19.06
C ASP A 505 -26.12 -9.98 -20.12
N LYS A 506 -25.34 -10.59 -21.00
CA LYS A 506 -25.81 -11.53 -22.04
C LYS A 506 -24.92 -12.77 -22.02
N SER A 507 -25.04 -13.56 -20.95
CA SER A 507 -24.27 -14.81 -20.84
C SER A 507 -24.71 -15.81 -21.87
N ASN A 508 -23.75 -16.55 -22.43
CA ASN A 508 -23.89 -17.73 -23.22
C ASN A 508 -22.61 -18.54 -23.07
N LEU A 509 -22.45 -19.23 -21.94
CA LEU A 509 -21.27 -20.02 -21.60
C LEU A 509 -21.60 -21.51 -21.67
N ASP A 510 -20.89 -22.22 -22.51
CA ASP A 510 -20.95 -23.68 -22.64
C ASP A 510 -19.74 -24.28 -21.88
N LEU A 511 -20.04 -25.31 -21.07
CA LEU A 511 -19.07 -26.14 -20.37
C LEU A 511 -19.24 -27.61 -20.78
N ASP A 512 -18.14 -28.24 -21.19
CA ASP A 512 -18.06 -29.67 -21.48
C ASP A 512 -17.03 -30.29 -20.53
N ILE A 513 -17.49 -31.12 -19.63
CA ILE A 513 -16.71 -31.68 -18.51
C ILE A 513 -16.62 -33.19 -18.69
N ASN A 514 -15.43 -33.69 -18.91
CA ASN A 514 -15.09 -35.10 -18.84
C ASN A 514 -13.93 -35.27 -17.86
N ALA A 515 -14.24 -35.35 -16.59
CA ALA A 515 -13.26 -35.40 -15.50
C ALA A 515 -13.42 -36.72 -14.71
N PRO A 516 -12.87 -37.85 -15.22
CA PRO A 516 -12.97 -39.15 -14.56
C PRO A 516 -12.21 -39.25 -13.25
N SER A 517 -11.27 -38.33 -12.96
CA SER A 517 -10.52 -38.32 -11.71
C SER A 517 -10.08 -36.91 -11.31
N LEU A 518 -10.83 -36.26 -10.44
CA LEU A 518 -10.56 -34.92 -9.92
C LEU A 518 -9.40 -34.90 -8.89
N ARG A 519 -8.92 -36.04 -8.43
CA ARG A 519 -7.88 -36.17 -7.43
C ARG A 519 -6.58 -35.44 -7.87
N GLY A 520 -6.10 -34.50 -7.01
CA GLY A 520 -4.89 -33.75 -7.23
C GLY A 520 -5.09 -32.48 -8.07
N LEU A 521 -6.31 -32.21 -8.56
CA LEU A 521 -6.63 -30.92 -9.21
C LEU A 521 -6.75 -29.80 -8.18
N TRP A 522 -7.25 -30.13 -7.00
CA TRP A 522 -7.34 -29.23 -5.85
C TRP A 522 -7.13 -30.03 -4.56
N GLN A 523 -6.74 -29.33 -3.49
CA GLN A 523 -6.61 -29.95 -2.17
C GLN A 523 -7.96 -30.52 -1.72
N ASP A 524 -7.97 -31.75 -1.18
CA ASP A 524 -9.14 -32.47 -0.70
C ASP A 524 -10.27 -32.70 -1.75
N LEU A 525 -9.97 -32.49 -3.05
CA LEU A 525 -10.90 -32.80 -4.13
C LEU A 525 -10.63 -34.19 -4.71
N ALA A 526 -11.64 -35.03 -4.73
CA ALA A 526 -11.60 -36.37 -5.38
C ALA A 526 -12.93 -36.71 -6.02
N GLY A 527 -12.95 -37.78 -6.80
CA GLY A 527 -14.12 -38.27 -7.52
C GLY A 527 -14.07 -37.96 -9.01
N SER A 528 -15.21 -38.11 -9.67
CA SER A 528 -15.38 -37.83 -11.10
C SER A 528 -16.61 -36.97 -11.35
N VAL A 529 -16.54 -36.11 -12.38
CA VAL A 529 -17.67 -35.34 -12.90
C VAL A 529 -17.63 -35.39 -14.42
N VAL A 530 -18.74 -35.81 -15.02
CA VAL A 530 -18.89 -35.90 -16.47
C VAL A 530 -20.23 -35.30 -16.88
N GLY A 531 -20.24 -34.53 -17.95
CA GLY A 531 -21.45 -33.96 -18.52
C GLY A 531 -21.28 -32.59 -19.11
N LYS A 532 -22.38 -31.87 -19.32
CA LYS A 532 -22.44 -30.56 -19.93
C LYS A 532 -23.24 -29.61 -19.07
N ALA A 533 -22.83 -28.33 -19.08
CA ALA A 533 -23.61 -27.25 -18.50
C ALA A 533 -23.56 -26.01 -19.42
N GLN A 534 -24.69 -25.33 -19.52
CA GLN A 534 -24.80 -24.08 -20.27
C GLN A 534 -25.41 -22.99 -19.36
N ILE A 535 -24.83 -21.83 -19.37
CA ILE A 535 -25.33 -20.66 -18.64
C ILE A 535 -25.70 -19.58 -19.65
N LEU A 536 -26.97 -19.14 -19.61
CA LEU A 536 -27.57 -18.23 -20.56
C LEU A 536 -28.16 -17.01 -19.83
N GLY A 537 -28.26 -15.86 -20.52
CA GLY A 537 -28.95 -14.68 -20.03
C GLY A 537 -28.12 -13.81 -19.06
N LYS A 538 -28.77 -13.07 -18.19
CA LYS A 538 -28.09 -12.19 -17.21
C LYS A 538 -27.57 -12.98 -16.03
N LEU A 539 -26.38 -12.65 -15.52
CA LEU A 539 -25.82 -13.29 -14.31
C LEU A 539 -26.69 -13.12 -13.06
N THR A 540 -27.45 -12.03 -12.98
CA THR A 540 -28.42 -11.78 -11.90
C THR A 540 -29.67 -12.62 -11.98
N ALA A 541 -29.94 -13.20 -13.16
CA ALA A 541 -31.09 -14.07 -13.45
C ALA A 541 -30.71 -15.11 -14.52
N PRO A 542 -29.74 -16.03 -14.25
CA PRO A 542 -29.21 -16.92 -15.25
C PRO A 542 -30.21 -18.01 -15.60
N SER A 543 -30.27 -18.38 -16.87
CA SER A 543 -30.89 -19.63 -17.32
C SER A 543 -29.80 -20.68 -17.37
N ILE A 544 -30.11 -21.89 -16.86
CA ILE A 544 -29.13 -22.97 -16.73
C ILE A 544 -29.69 -24.21 -17.39
N ASN A 545 -28.93 -24.77 -18.31
CA ASN A 545 -29.19 -26.10 -18.88
C ASN A 545 -28.03 -26.99 -18.45
N THR A 546 -28.33 -28.10 -17.79
CA THR A 546 -27.29 -28.99 -17.23
C THR A 546 -27.67 -30.45 -17.28
N ASP A 547 -26.69 -31.29 -17.60
CA ASP A 547 -26.75 -32.76 -17.50
C ASP A 547 -25.38 -33.24 -16.99
N LEU A 548 -25.28 -33.38 -15.66
CA LEU A 548 -24.04 -33.74 -14.98
C LEU A 548 -24.20 -35.01 -14.18
N THR A 549 -23.18 -35.86 -14.24
CA THR A 549 -23.03 -37.03 -13.40
C THR A 549 -21.76 -36.93 -12.59
N ALA A 550 -21.84 -37.04 -11.27
CA ALA A 550 -20.72 -37.13 -10.37
C ALA A 550 -20.65 -38.52 -9.71
N GLN A 551 -19.44 -39.03 -9.45
CA GLN A 551 -19.21 -40.30 -8.74
C GLN A 551 -18.01 -40.15 -7.79
N GLY A 552 -18.18 -40.70 -6.58
CA GLY A 552 -17.11 -40.68 -5.56
C GLY A 552 -16.59 -39.30 -5.21
N LEU A 553 -17.46 -38.25 -5.27
CA LEU A 553 -17.08 -36.90 -5.02
C LEU A 553 -16.78 -36.72 -3.54
N HIS A 554 -15.60 -36.18 -3.28
CA HIS A 554 -15.14 -35.75 -1.95
C HIS A 554 -14.61 -34.31 -2.03
N PHE A 555 -15.10 -33.41 -1.19
CA PHE A 555 -14.62 -32.04 -1.12
C PHE A 555 -15.04 -31.37 0.20
N GLN A 556 -14.08 -30.87 0.97
CA GLN A 556 -14.31 -30.10 2.22
C GLN A 556 -15.32 -30.75 3.18
N GLY A 557 -15.17 -32.02 3.44
CA GLY A 557 -16.06 -32.77 4.33
C GLY A 557 -17.40 -33.21 3.72
N LEU A 558 -17.63 -32.95 2.44
CA LEU A 558 -18.72 -33.48 1.65
C LEU A 558 -18.26 -34.76 0.97
N ASP A 559 -18.98 -35.86 1.18
CA ASP A 559 -18.85 -37.15 0.48
C ASP A 559 -20.11 -37.45 -0.27
N LEU A 560 -19.97 -37.98 -1.49
CA LEU A 560 -21.08 -38.32 -2.36
C LEU A 560 -20.71 -39.51 -3.26
N SER A 561 -21.39 -40.63 -3.11
CA SER A 561 -21.09 -41.81 -3.94
C SER A 561 -21.49 -41.59 -5.39
N LYS A 562 -22.66 -41.02 -5.62
CA LYS A 562 -23.16 -40.72 -6.95
C LYS A 562 -24.15 -39.57 -6.92
N ALA A 563 -24.11 -38.70 -7.93
CA ALA A 563 -25.16 -37.74 -8.20
C ALA A 563 -25.44 -37.63 -9.70
N LEU A 564 -26.71 -37.43 -10.02
CA LEU A 564 -27.22 -37.06 -11.34
C LEU A 564 -27.93 -35.73 -11.18
N ILE A 565 -27.51 -34.72 -11.92
CA ILE A 565 -28.11 -33.39 -11.93
C ILE A 565 -28.54 -33.09 -13.37
N LYS A 566 -29.85 -33.05 -13.60
CA LYS A 566 -30.44 -32.68 -14.88
C LYS A 566 -31.39 -31.51 -14.68
N GLY A 567 -31.25 -30.47 -15.48
CA GLY A 567 -32.16 -29.36 -15.39
C GLY A 567 -32.11 -28.46 -16.60
N ASN A 568 -33.22 -27.84 -16.85
CA ASN A 568 -33.36 -26.75 -17.80
C ASN A 568 -34.22 -25.67 -17.12
N VAL A 569 -33.56 -24.64 -16.61
CA VAL A 569 -34.20 -23.54 -15.91
C VAL A 569 -33.98 -22.26 -16.69
N VAL A 570 -35.05 -21.63 -17.13
CA VAL A 570 -35.05 -20.32 -17.79
C VAL A 570 -35.51 -19.28 -16.78
N SER A 571 -34.76 -18.20 -16.63
CA SER A 571 -35.01 -17.17 -15.59
C SER A 571 -35.73 -15.94 -16.12
N GLU A 572 -35.66 -15.65 -17.41
CA GLU A 572 -36.34 -14.52 -18.05
C GLU A 572 -37.18 -14.94 -19.25
N PRO A 573 -38.34 -14.32 -19.55
CA PRO A 573 -39.00 -13.24 -18.78
C PRO A 573 -39.61 -13.70 -17.46
N GLN A 574 -39.79 -14.96 -17.24
CA GLN A 574 -40.30 -15.63 -16.04
C GLN A 574 -39.44 -16.84 -15.73
N VAL A 575 -39.22 -17.11 -14.44
CA VAL A 575 -38.60 -18.39 -14.06
C VAL A 575 -39.53 -19.55 -14.43
N LYS A 576 -39.03 -20.46 -15.25
CA LYS A 576 -39.70 -21.69 -15.58
C LYS A 576 -38.67 -22.76 -15.86
N GLY A 577 -39.03 -23.99 -15.61
CA GLY A 577 -38.17 -25.12 -15.95
C GLY A 577 -38.39 -26.33 -15.09
N GLU A 578 -37.42 -27.21 -15.19
CA GLU A 578 -37.35 -28.45 -14.44
C GLU A 578 -35.94 -28.68 -13.94
N LEU A 579 -35.83 -29.25 -12.75
CA LEU A 579 -34.57 -29.64 -12.12
C LEU A 579 -34.78 -31.01 -11.42
N THR A 580 -33.97 -31.98 -11.75
CA THR A 580 -33.88 -33.26 -11.08
C THR A 580 -32.52 -33.43 -10.49
N VAL A 581 -32.45 -33.72 -9.20
CA VAL A 581 -31.22 -34.08 -8.50
C VAL A 581 -31.43 -35.44 -7.82
N LYS A 582 -30.66 -36.44 -8.24
CA LYS A 582 -30.62 -37.76 -7.59
C LYS A 582 -29.25 -37.97 -7.01
N ALA A 583 -29.16 -38.26 -5.72
CA ALA A 583 -27.88 -38.48 -5.06
C ALA A 583 -27.93 -39.74 -4.18
N GLU A 584 -26.79 -40.42 -4.10
CA GLU A 584 -26.61 -41.65 -3.31
C GLU A 584 -25.44 -41.43 -2.31
N ASN A 585 -25.67 -41.84 -1.05
CA ASN A 585 -24.70 -41.79 0.06
C ASN A 585 -24.05 -40.39 0.21
N PHE A 586 -24.92 -39.42 0.34
CA PHE A 586 -24.47 -38.03 0.69
C PHE A 586 -24.11 -37.94 2.15
N ARG A 587 -22.93 -37.45 2.45
CA ARG A 587 -22.43 -37.18 3.81
C ARG A 587 -21.91 -35.78 3.87
N TYR A 588 -22.18 -35.10 4.97
CA TYR A 588 -21.59 -33.81 5.26
C TYR A 588 -21.14 -33.76 6.73
N GLY A 589 -19.84 -33.82 6.93
CA GLY A 589 -19.28 -34.08 8.25
C GLY A 589 -19.79 -35.39 8.85
N ASP A 590 -19.86 -35.44 10.18
CA ASP A 590 -20.40 -36.61 10.91
C ASP A 590 -21.91 -36.54 11.15
N SER A 591 -22.51 -35.37 10.92
CA SER A 591 -23.90 -35.07 11.33
C SER A 591 -24.96 -35.41 10.30
N ILE A 592 -24.62 -35.46 9.01
CA ILE A 592 -25.58 -35.72 7.94
C ILE A 592 -25.14 -36.93 7.10
N LYS A 593 -25.95 -37.95 7.08
CA LYS A 593 -25.70 -39.22 6.34
C LYS A 593 -26.99 -39.64 5.62
N LEU A 594 -27.16 -39.17 4.37
CA LEU A 594 -28.34 -39.49 3.57
C LEU A 594 -27.97 -40.55 2.53
N HIS A 595 -28.64 -41.71 2.57
CA HIS A 595 -28.39 -42.82 1.64
C HIS A 595 -28.95 -42.54 0.25
N ASN A 596 -30.09 -41.87 0.17
CA ASN A 596 -30.70 -41.46 -1.09
C ASN A 596 -31.31 -40.06 -0.94
N ILE A 597 -31.17 -39.28 -1.99
CA ILE A 597 -31.84 -37.98 -2.19
C ILE A 597 -32.47 -38.03 -3.60
N ASP A 598 -33.76 -37.75 -3.72
CA ASP A 598 -34.46 -37.52 -4.96
C ASP A 598 -35.22 -36.19 -4.84
N LEU A 599 -34.70 -35.18 -5.52
CA LEU A 599 -35.29 -33.85 -5.57
C LEU A 599 -35.75 -33.60 -7.01
N ASN A 600 -37.00 -33.25 -7.16
CA ASN A 600 -37.58 -32.84 -8.44
C ASN A 600 -38.30 -31.50 -8.24
N ALA A 601 -37.93 -30.52 -9.03
CA ALA A 601 -38.58 -29.22 -9.09
C ALA A 601 -39.03 -28.96 -10.51
N SER A 602 -40.26 -28.47 -10.69
CA SER A 602 -40.80 -28.15 -12.01
C SER A 602 -41.87 -27.06 -11.92
N GLY A 603 -42.05 -26.33 -13.03
CA GLY A 603 -43.08 -25.34 -13.14
C GLY A 603 -42.57 -23.95 -13.55
N ASP A 604 -43.36 -22.95 -13.23
CA ASP A 604 -43.05 -21.55 -13.47
C ASP A 604 -43.23 -20.69 -12.17
N GLU A 605 -43.07 -19.40 -12.27
CA GLU A 605 -43.24 -18.50 -11.10
C GLU A 605 -44.64 -18.56 -10.51
N LYS A 606 -45.66 -18.77 -11.33
CA LYS A 606 -47.06 -18.77 -10.89
C LYS A 606 -47.47 -20.13 -10.33
N HIS A 607 -46.89 -21.19 -10.87
CA HIS A 607 -47.22 -22.55 -10.50
C HIS A 607 -45.98 -23.44 -10.55
N HIS A 608 -45.37 -23.66 -9.41
CA HIS A 608 -44.24 -24.60 -9.31
C HIS A 608 -44.44 -25.61 -8.20
N THR A 609 -43.82 -26.75 -8.40
CA THR A 609 -43.78 -27.83 -7.42
C THR A 609 -42.33 -28.26 -7.18
N LEU A 610 -42.04 -28.59 -5.94
CA LEU A 610 -40.79 -29.22 -5.54
C LEU A 610 -41.16 -30.45 -4.71
N THR A 611 -40.62 -31.60 -5.06
CA THR A 611 -40.68 -32.82 -4.27
C THR A 611 -39.30 -33.20 -3.81
N LEU A 612 -39.16 -33.52 -2.54
CA LEU A 612 -37.92 -34.01 -1.94
C LEU A 612 -38.21 -35.33 -1.23
N LYS A 613 -37.50 -36.38 -1.63
CA LYS A 613 -37.47 -37.65 -0.91
C LYS A 613 -36.05 -37.96 -0.51
N SER A 614 -35.83 -38.13 0.77
CA SER A 614 -34.53 -38.54 1.29
C SER A 614 -34.66 -39.70 2.29
N LYS A 615 -33.59 -40.50 2.42
CA LYS A 615 -33.44 -41.54 3.44
C LYS A 615 -32.09 -41.40 4.12
N GLY A 616 -32.05 -41.49 5.43
CA GLY A 616 -30.79 -41.40 6.18
C GLY A 616 -30.92 -40.71 7.52
N GLU A 617 -29.82 -40.37 8.11
CA GLU A 617 -29.70 -39.76 9.44
C GLU A 617 -29.20 -38.30 9.36
N PRO A 618 -29.59 -37.41 10.30
CA PRO A 618 -30.47 -37.67 11.46
C PRO A 618 -31.95 -37.68 11.08
N VAL A 619 -32.32 -37.20 9.88
CA VAL A 619 -33.72 -37.11 9.44
C VAL A 619 -33.84 -37.47 7.97
N ALA A 620 -34.67 -38.45 7.68
CA ALA A 620 -35.16 -38.67 6.33
C ALA A 620 -36.46 -37.86 6.11
N ALA A 621 -36.63 -37.33 4.90
CA ALA A 621 -37.76 -36.48 4.57
C ALA A 621 -38.48 -36.95 3.31
N ASP A 622 -39.81 -36.89 3.31
CA ASP A 622 -40.66 -36.94 2.12
C ASP A 622 -41.60 -35.72 2.18
N LEU A 623 -41.40 -34.79 1.28
CA LEU A 623 -42.15 -33.54 1.29
C LEU A 623 -42.43 -33.02 -0.12
N GLN A 624 -43.56 -32.36 -0.25
CA GLN A 624 -43.95 -31.68 -1.46
C GLN A 624 -44.32 -30.23 -1.15
N ILE A 625 -43.70 -29.31 -1.90
CA ILE A 625 -43.96 -27.89 -1.84
C ILE A 625 -44.61 -27.51 -3.17
N ALA A 626 -45.70 -26.73 -3.12
CA ALA A 626 -46.31 -26.16 -4.32
C ALA A 626 -46.61 -24.66 -4.02
N GLY A 627 -46.32 -23.80 -4.96
CA GLY A 627 -46.47 -22.36 -4.70
C GLY A 627 -46.35 -21.48 -5.92
N ASN A 628 -46.30 -20.18 -5.62
CA ASN A 628 -46.07 -19.13 -6.59
C ASN A 628 -45.14 -18.06 -5.99
N PHE A 629 -44.42 -17.37 -6.87
CA PHE A 629 -43.55 -16.27 -6.50
C PHE A 629 -43.98 -14.99 -7.23
N ASP A 630 -44.21 -13.93 -6.49
CA ASP A 630 -44.52 -12.62 -7.03
C ASP A 630 -43.25 -11.72 -7.02
N ARG A 631 -42.75 -11.40 -8.20
CA ARG A 631 -41.55 -10.56 -8.37
C ARG A 631 -41.73 -9.13 -7.86
N THR A 632 -42.94 -8.58 -7.92
CA THR A 632 -43.20 -7.20 -7.52
C THR A 632 -43.10 -7.05 -6.00
N SER A 633 -43.81 -7.92 -5.28
CA SER A 633 -43.76 -7.96 -3.82
C SER A 633 -42.53 -8.66 -3.26
N GLN A 634 -41.81 -9.45 -4.10
CA GLN A 634 -40.70 -10.33 -3.68
C GLN A 634 -41.16 -11.37 -2.65
N GLN A 635 -42.39 -11.87 -2.82
CA GLN A 635 -42.99 -12.85 -1.93
C GLN A 635 -43.23 -14.18 -2.61
N TRP A 636 -42.85 -15.25 -1.95
CA TRP A 636 -43.26 -16.60 -2.27
C TRP A 636 -44.46 -16.98 -1.40
N LYS A 637 -45.50 -17.58 -2.00
CA LYS A 637 -46.66 -18.11 -1.30
C LYS A 637 -46.93 -19.53 -1.78
N GLY A 638 -47.13 -20.43 -0.87
CA GLY A 638 -47.42 -21.81 -1.23
C GLY A 638 -47.80 -22.67 -0.05
N ASN A 639 -47.88 -23.95 -0.34
CA ASN A 639 -48.27 -24.98 0.60
C ASN A 639 -47.20 -26.05 0.68
N LEU A 640 -46.92 -26.49 1.87
CA LEU A 640 -46.14 -27.66 2.18
C LEU A 640 -47.12 -28.82 2.45
N SER A 641 -47.12 -29.80 1.59
CA SER A 641 -48.04 -30.95 1.66
C SER A 641 -47.22 -32.25 1.68
N GLN A 642 -47.87 -33.36 2.04
CA GLN A 642 -47.24 -34.68 2.10
C GLN A 642 -45.93 -34.69 2.91
N VAL A 643 -45.97 -34.04 4.07
CA VAL A 643 -44.75 -33.93 4.90
C VAL A 643 -44.67 -35.10 5.85
N SER A 644 -43.65 -35.90 5.67
CA SER A 644 -43.25 -36.91 6.63
C SER A 644 -41.75 -36.77 6.93
N LEU A 645 -41.39 -36.90 8.20
CA LEU A 645 -40.00 -36.92 8.66
C LEU A 645 -39.77 -38.24 9.40
N ASN A 646 -38.73 -38.93 9.02
CA ASN A 646 -38.25 -40.08 9.76
C ASN A 646 -36.98 -39.71 10.51
N SER A 647 -36.95 -39.93 11.80
CA SER A 647 -35.86 -39.58 12.65
C SER A 647 -35.58 -40.63 13.72
N PRO A 648 -34.45 -40.60 14.42
CA PRO A 648 -34.16 -41.51 15.56
C PRO A 648 -35.23 -41.50 16.66
N ILE A 649 -35.99 -40.41 16.74
CA ILE A 649 -37.07 -40.24 17.74
C ILE A 649 -38.46 -40.63 17.17
N GLY A 650 -38.52 -41.20 15.98
CA GLY A 650 -39.75 -41.71 15.38
C GLY A 650 -40.10 -41.03 14.05
N ASP A 651 -41.14 -41.55 13.44
CA ASP A 651 -41.70 -41.10 12.18
C ASP A 651 -42.76 -40.04 12.44
N PHE A 652 -42.52 -38.83 12.02
CA PHE A 652 -43.46 -37.71 12.12
C PHE A 652 -44.24 -37.50 10.85
N LYS A 653 -45.51 -37.28 10.97
CA LYS A 653 -46.38 -36.81 9.89
C LYS A 653 -47.07 -35.52 10.28
N VAL A 654 -47.29 -34.68 9.31
CA VAL A 654 -48.06 -33.45 9.51
C VAL A 654 -49.55 -33.75 9.39
N ASN A 655 -50.35 -33.19 10.30
CA ASN A 655 -51.77 -33.43 10.36
C ASN A 655 -52.57 -32.78 9.20
N GLN A 656 -51.97 -31.75 8.56
CA GLN A 656 -52.61 -30.96 7.50
C GLN A 656 -51.60 -30.28 6.61
N THR A 657 -52.03 -29.78 5.46
CA THR A 657 -51.20 -28.94 4.58
C THR A 657 -50.83 -27.65 5.30
N ILE A 658 -49.56 -27.29 5.23
CA ILE A 658 -49.03 -26.11 5.90
C ILE A 658 -48.94 -24.97 4.88
N PRO A 659 -49.71 -23.87 5.01
CA PRO A 659 -49.50 -22.67 4.20
C PRO A 659 -48.24 -21.95 4.66
N VAL A 660 -47.43 -21.56 3.70
CA VAL A 660 -46.16 -20.85 3.93
C VAL A 660 -46.11 -19.62 3.03
N THR A 661 -45.73 -18.49 3.60
CA THR A 661 -45.39 -17.28 2.86
C THR A 661 -43.97 -16.88 3.25
N TYR A 662 -43.12 -16.66 2.24
CA TYR A 662 -41.77 -16.19 2.45
C TYR A 662 -41.58 -14.80 1.83
N ASP A 663 -41.17 -13.82 2.64
CA ASP A 663 -40.87 -12.45 2.19
C ASP A 663 -39.35 -12.32 2.03
N ASN A 664 -38.90 -12.22 0.78
CA ASN A 664 -37.50 -12.16 0.45
C ASN A 664 -36.84 -10.82 0.87
N LYS A 665 -37.62 -9.72 0.91
CA LYS A 665 -37.11 -8.41 1.35
C LYS A 665 -36.85 -8.40 2.86
N LYS A 666 -37.71 -9.09 3.62
CA LYS A 666 -37.60 -9.17 5.10
C LYS A 666 -36.80 -10.37 5.57
N ILE A 667 -36.49 -11.32 4.68
CA ILE A 667 -35.86 -12.62 5.02
C ILE A 667 -36.68 -13.30 6.14
N GLN A 668 -37.99 -13.39 5.94
CA GLN A 668 -38.95 -13.87 6.94
C GLN A 668 -39.96 -14.84 6.33
N ALA A 669 -40.13 -15.97 6.97
CA ALA A 669 -41.20 -16.92 6.67
C ALA A 669 -42.39 -16.72 7.61
N THR A 670 -43.60 -16.79 7.07
CA THR A 670 -44.85 -16.91 7.84
C THR A 670 -45.39 -18.33 7.59
N ILE A 671 -45.57 -19.11 8.64
CA ILE A 671 -45.90 -20.52 8.60
C ILE A 671 -47.26 -20.71 9.29
N GLY A 672 -48.16 -21.40 8.62
CA GLY A 672 -49.49 -21.65 9.16
C GLY A 672 -49.51 -22.65 10.29
N SER A 673 -50.63 -22.70 11.03
CA SER A 673 -50.85 -23.66 12.13
C SER A 673 -50.76 -25.10 11.60
N HIS A 674 -50.14 -26.00 12.38
CA HIS A 674 -50.01 -27.43 12.03
C HIS A 674 -49.51 -28.22 13.27
N CYS A 675 -49.63 -29.55 13.18
CA CYS A 675 -49.06 -30.46 14.18
C CYS A 675 -48.18 -31.50 13.54
N TRP A 676 -47.06 -31.79 14.20
CA TRP A 676 -46.21 -32.93 13.95
C TRP A 676 -46.56 -34.05 14.89
N ILE A 677 -46.98 -35.19 14.35
CA ILE A 677 -47.57 -36.28 15.13
C ILE A 677 -46.79 -37.56 14.88
N ASN A 678 -46.42 -38.26 15.94
CA ASN A 678 -45.96 -39.60 15.90
C ASN A 678 -46.54 -40.44 17.05
N GLN A 679 -46.10 -41.70 17.22
CA GLN A 679 -46.58 -42.57 18.25
C GLN A 679 -46.34 -42.03 19.69
N ASP A 680 -45.22 -41.36 19.91
CA ASP A 680 -44.72 -40.94 21.21
C ASP A 680 -44.83 -39.41 21.47
N LEU A 681 -45.05 -38.61 20.40
CA LEU A 681 -45.05 -37.15 20.50
C LEU A 681 -46.09 -36.50 19.59
N ASP A 682 -46.81 -35.51 20.11
CA ASP A 682 -47.69 -34.62 19.34
C ASP A 682 -47.28 -33.19 19.62
N LEU A 683 -46.48 -32.61 18.69
CA LEU A 683 -46.03 -31.22 18.73
C LEU A 683 -46.87 -30.36 17.77
N CYS A 684 -47.60 -29.40 18.32
CA CYS A 684 -48.46 -28.51 17.53
C CYS A 684 -48.00 -27.07 17.59
N PHE A 685 -48.21 -26.37 16.50
CA PHE A 685 -48.15 -24.93 16.37
C PHE A 685 -49.59 -24.43 16.20
N PRO A 686 -50.25 -24.00 17.29
CA PRO A 686 -51.69 -23.80 17.30
C PRO A 686 -52.18 -22.63 16.44
N GLN A 687 -51.29 -21.71 16.12
CA GLN A 687 -51.56 -20.52 15.29
C GLN A 687 -50.43 -20.28 14.31
N GLN A 688 -50.69 -19.42 13.33
CA GLN A 688 -49.68 -18.95 12.40
C GLN A 688 -48.56 -18.23 13.16
N PHE A 689 -47.33 -18.46 12.77
CA PHE A 689 -46.15 -17.82 13.36
C PHE A 689 -45.15 -17.32 12.29
N THR A 690 -44.21 -16.48 12.72
CA THR A 690 -43.15 -15.94 11.87
C THR A 690 -41.79 -16.42 12.33
N ALA A 691 -40.93 -16.73 11.35
CA ALA A 691 -39.57 -17.14 11.57
C ALA A 691 -38.63 -16.46 10.54
N GLY A 692 -37.53 -15.88 11.02
CA GLY A 692 -36.56 -15.17 10.22
C GLY A 692 -35.41 -14.68 11.10
N LYS A 693 -34.82 -13.51 10.77
CA LYS A 693 -33.87 -12.85 11.67
C LYS A 693 -34.48 -12.61 13.06
N ASN A 694 -35.77 -12.32 13.10
CA ASN A 694 -36.59 -12.28 14.30
C ASN A 694 -37.69 -13.32 14.16
N GLY A 695 -38.10 -13.93 15.24
CA GLY A 695 -39.15 -14.93 15.22
C GLY A 695 -39.86 -15.03 16.55
N GLU A 696 -41.12 -15.42 16.48
CA GLU A 696 -41.96 -15.72 17.61
C GLU A 696 -42.78 -16.96 17.28
N VAL A 697 -42.54 -18.06 17.98
CA VAL A 697 -43.12 -19.36 17.69
C VAL A 697 -43.86 -19.87 18.93
N PRO A 698 -45.19 -19.80 18.94
CA PRO A 698 -45.99 -20.47 19.93
C PRO A 698 -46.07 -21.97 19.65
N PHE A 699 -45.91 -22.76 20.66
CA PHE A 699 -45.99 -24.20 20.54
C PHE A 699 -46.84 -24.85 21.61
N GLU A 700 -47.40 -26.00 21.31
CA GLU A 700 -48.12 -26.85 22.24
C GLU A 700 -47.66 -28.29 22.04
N LEU A 701 -47.03 -28.86 22.99
CA LEU A 701 -46.70 -30.27 23.09
C LEU A 701 -47.86 -30.97 23.76
N LYS A 702 -48.82 -31.45 22.95
CA LYS A 702 -50.04 -32.10 23.47
C LYS A 702 -49.75 -33.39 24.19
N ARG A 703 -48.70 -34.09 23.79
CA ARG A 703 -48.25 -35.32 24.38
C ARG A 703 -46.79 -35.58 24.05
N ILE A 704 -46.03 -35.92 25.10
CA ILE A 704 -44.74 -36.61 24.95
C ILE A 704 -44.72 -37.79 25.90
N ASN A 705 -44.48 -38.97 25.36
CA ASN A 705 -44.21 -40.14 26.16
C ASN A 705 -42.75 -40.12 26.61
N LEU A 706 -42.50 -40.28 27.91
CA LEU A 706 -41.15 -40.26 28.45
C LEU A 706 -40.29 -41.44 27.98
N ASP A 707 -40.87 -42.49 27.42
CA ASP A 707 -40.14 -43.56 26.71
C ASP A 707 -39.32 -43.00 25.53
N LEU A 708 -39.76 -41.90 24.93
CA LEU A 708 -38.99 -41.22 23.89
C LEU A 708 -37.70 -40.59 24.46
N VAL A 709 -37.77 -40.01 25.67
CA VAL A 709 -36.61 -39.44 26.37
C VAL A 709 -35.67 -40.60 26.79
N ASN A 710 -36.20 -41.73 27.23
CA ASN A 710 -35.38 -42.91 27.52
C ASN A 710 -34.60 -43.40 26.29
N LYS A 711 -35.24 -43.45 25.10
CA LYS A 711 -34.57 -43.79 23.82
C LYS A 711 -33.44 -42.83 23.48
N LEU A 712 -33.65 -41.53 23.70
CA LEU A 712 -32.62 -40.50 23.42
C LEU A 712 -31.44 -40.54 24.40
N MET A 713 -31.72 -40.90 25.66
CA MET A 713 -30.71 -40.99 26.72
C MET A 713 -30.04 -42.35 26.83
N GLU A 714 -30.50 -43.33 26.03
CA GLU A 714 -30.07 -44.74 26.09
C GLU A 714 -30.23 -45.33 27.52
N GLN A 715 -31.26 -44.90 28.24
CA GLN A 715 -31.53 -45.26 29.65
C GLN A 715 -33.02 -45.54 29.76
N ASP A 716 -33.39 -46.50 30.59
CA ASP A 716 -34.78 -46.83 30.91
C ASP A 716 -35.13 -46.37 32.32
N THR A 717 -35.09 -45.02 32.53
CA THR A 717 -35.18 -44.39 33.83
C THR A 717 -36.46 -43.59 34.04
N LEU A 718 -37.19 -43.26 32.98
CA LEU A 718 -38.34 -42.37 33.02
C LEU A 718 -39.61 -43.09 32.55
N LYS A 719 -40.74 -42.82 33.20
CA LYS A 719 -42.09 -43.29 32.80
C LYS A 719 -43.09 -42.14 32.91
N GLY A 720 -44.14 -42.20 32.12
CA GLY A 720 -45.23 -41.23 32.14
C GLY A 720 -45.35 -40.38 30.92
N GLN A 721 -46.20 -39.39 30.96
CA GLN A 721 -46.45 -38.48 29.85
C GLN A 721 -46.37 -37.02 30.34
N LEU A 722 -45.79 -36.18 29.49
CA LEU A 722 -45.75 -34.75 29.66
C LEU A 722 -46.57 -34.05 28.58
N GLN A 723 -47.11 -32.91 28.97
CA GLN A 723 -47.69 -31.90 28.08
C GLN A 723 -47.01 -30.58 28.36
N SER A 724 -46.86 -29.80 27.31
CA SER A 724 -46.24 -28.47 27.49
C SER A 724 -46.86 -27.49 26.50
N ARG A 725 -46.96 -26.26 26.93
CA ARG A 725 -47.34 -25.15 26.07
C ARG A 725 -46.44 -23.97 26.32
N GLY A 726 -46.11 -23.23 25.27
CA GLY A 726 -45.18 -22.13 25.45
C GLY A 726 -44.97 -21.33 24.19
N LYS A 727 -43.99 -20.46 24.28
CA LYS A 727 -43.58 -19.59 23.22
C LYS A 727 -42.07 -19.41 23.26
N VAL A 728 -41.45 -19.53 22.10
CA VAL A 728 -40.03 -19.17 21.89
C VAL A 728 -39.98 -17.92 21.04
N ALA A 729 -39.22 -16.92 21.44
CA ALA A 729 -38.98 -15.72 20.67
C ALA A 729 -37.50 -15.37 20.62
N TRP A 730 -37.03 -14.96 19.45
CA TRP A 730 -35.67 -14.47 19.24
C TRP A 730 -35.66 -13.22 18.37
N PHE A 731 -34.72 -12.31 18.66
CA PHE A 731 -34.56 -11.02 18.03
C PHE A 731 -33.07 -10.75 17.81
N THR A 732 -32.71 -9.98 16.77
CA THR A 732 -31.31 -9.69 16.40
C THR A 732 -30.51 -9.08 17.56
N ASP A 733 -31.17 -8.23 18.38
CA ASP A 733 -30.50 -7.41 19.40
C ASP A 733 -31.00 -7.73 20.84
N LYS A 734 -31.67 -8.87 21.02
CA LYS A 734 -32.19 -9.30 22.34
C LYS A 734 -31.88 -10.76 22.59
N PRO A 735 -31.71 -11.17 23.85
CA PRO A 735 -31.53 -12.58 24.19
C PRO A 735 -32.76 -13.42 23.85
N LEU A 736 -32.53 -14.72 23.67
CA LEU A 736 -33.59 -15.70 23.45
C LEU A 736 -34.58 -15.66 24.61
N GLN A 737 -35.86 -15.59 24.29
CA GLN A 737 -36.95 -15.63 25.29
C GLN A 737 -37.70 -16.94 25.16
N LEU A 738 -37.86 -17.65 26.25
CA LEU A 738 -38.63 -18.89 26.34
C LEU A 738 -39.62 -18.80 27.54
N ASN A 739 -40.89 -18.85 27.20
CA ASN A 739 -41.95 -18.99 28.19
C ASN A 739 -42.58 -20.38 28.00
N VAL A 740 -42.58 -21.20 29.04
CA VAL A 740 -43.06 -22.59 28.94
C VAL A 740 -43.75 -23.04 30.22
N ALA A 741 -44.91 -23.63 30.07
CA ALA A 741 -45.62 -24.37 31.11
C ALA A 741 -45.59 -25.86 30.79
N VAL A 742 -45.16 -26.68 31.71
CA VAL A 742 -45.05 -28.15 31.59
C VAL A 742 -45.95 -28.79 32.61
N GLU A 743 -46.79 -29.71 32.19
CA GLU A 743 -47.62 -30.50 33.04
C GLU A 743 -47.30 -32.01 32.81
N GLY A 744 -47.25 -32.76 33.88
CA GLY A 744 -46.97 -34.19 33.81
C GLY A 744 -47.91 -34.99 34.72
N ASN A 745 -48.32 -36.16 34.24
CA ASN A 745 -49.14 -37.06 34.97
C ASN A 745 -48.45 -38.45 35.09
N ASN A 746 -48.47 -39.00 36.31
CA ASN A 746 -47.90 -40.33 36.63
C ASN A 746 -46.41 -40.44 36.16
N ILE A 747 -45.63 -39.47 36.54
CA ILE A 747 -44.19 -39.42 36.18
C ILE A 747 -43.44 -40.34 37.16
N GLY A 748 -42.81 -41.36 36.63
CA GLY A 748 -41.89 -42.24 37.34
C GLY A 748 -40.47 -42.00 36.97
N VAL A 749 -39.61 -41.83 37.98
CA VAL A 749 -38.17 -41.74 37.80
C VAL A 749 -37.49 -42.89 38.51
N ALA A 750 -36.74 -43.73 37.80
CA ALA A 750 -36.00 -44.83 38.37
C ALA A 750 -34.50 -44.65 38.10
N GLN A 751 -33.72 -44.39 39.12
CA GLN A 751 -32.28 -44.28 39.01
C GLN A 751 -31.58 -45.47 39.66
N LYS A 752 -30.79 -46.19 38.92
CA LYS A 752 -29.97 -47.30 39.38
C LYS A 752 -28.74 -46.76 40.06
N LEU A 753 -28.60 -47.01 41.36
CA LEU A 753 -27.42 -46.76 42.17
C LEU A 753 -26.71 -48.13 42.41
N ASP A 754 -25.42 -48.09 42.78
CA ASP A 754 -24.56 -49.28 42.86
C ASP A 754 -25.18 -50.51 43.57
N TYR A 755 -26.00 -50.30 44.59
CA TYR A 755 -26.59 -51.39 45.39
C TYR A 755 -28.11 -51.38 45.40
N ARG A 756 -28.80 -50.37 44.81
CA ARG A 756 -30.26 -50.28 44.82
C ARG A 756 -30.78 -49.37 43.71
N THR A 757 -32.04 -49.58 43.35
CA THR A 757 -32.75 -48.68 42.43
C THR A 757 -33.58 -47.72 43.28
N PHE A 758 -33.31 -46.42 43.13
CA PHE A 758 -34.17 -45.39 43.66
C PHE A 758 -35.34 -45.19 42.73
N LYS A 759 -36.58 -45.22 43.24
CA LYS A 759 -37.80 -44.96 42.50
C LYS A 759 -38.51 -43.77 43.09
N LEU A 760 -38.88 -42.84 42.26
CA LEU A 760 -39.69 -41.69 42.63
C LEU A 760 -40.90 -41.63 41.72
N ASP A 761 -42.10 -41.70 42.31
CA ASP A 761 -43.36 -41.57 41.57
C ASP A 761 -43.97 -40.18 41.90
N ILE A 762 -44.18 -39.39 40.86
CA ILE A 762 -44.77 -38.06 40.91
C ILE A 762 -46.15 -38.11 40.25
N PRO A 763 -47.26 -38.18 41.03
CA PRO A 763 -48.59 -38.30 40.48
C PRO A 763 -48.98 -37.13 39.57
N LYS A 764 -48.55 -35.93 39.92
CA LYS A 764 -48.80 -34.70 39.14
C LYS A 764 -47.60 -33.77 39.23
N LEU A 765 -47.07 -33.36 38.08
CA LEU A 765 -46.00 -32.37 37.95
C LEU A 765 -46.58 -31.13 37.28
N SER A 766 -46.26 -29.92 37.79
CA SER A 766 -46.57 -28.68 37.12
C SER A 766 -45.38 -27.73 37.32
N VAL A 767 -44.80 -27.28 36.20
CA VAL A 767 -43.65 -26.38 36.18
C VAL A 767 -43.92 -25.25 35.19
N ASN A 768 -43.75 -24.03 35.63
CA ASN A 768 -43.76 -22.85 34.79
C ASN A 768 -42.36 -22.25 34.78
N ALA A 769 -41.81 -22.02 33.61
CA ALA A 769 -40.52 -21.40 33.43
C ALA A 769 -40.64 -20.22 32.49
N ASP A 770 -40.04 -19.10 32.87
CA ASP A 770 -39.86 -17.92 32.03
C ASP A 770 -38.35 -17.66 32.02
N ILE A 771 -37.74 -17.95 30.89
CA ILE A 771 -36.29 -17.83 30.70
C ILE A 771 -36.03 -16.65 29.75
N GLN A 772 -35.41 -15.63 30.34
CA GLN A 772 -34.89 -14.49 29.61
C GLN A 772 -33.38 -14.49 29.86
N ASN A 773 -32.58 -14.87 28.89
CA ASN A 773 -31.13 -14.77 29.00
C ASN A 773 -30.72 -13.29 29.00
N ASN A 774 -30.10 -12.84 30.07
CA ASN A 774 -29.42 -11.55 30.16
C ASN A 774 -28.09 -11.59 29.45
#